data_9a568d61225545c3978108f1c404d2f7
#
_entry.id   9a568d61225545c3978108f1c404d2f7
#
_cell.length_a   1.000
_cell.length_b   1.000
_cell.length_c   1.000
_cell.angle_alpha   90.00
_cell.angle_beta   90.00
_cell.angle_gamma   90.00
#
_symmetry.space_group_name_H-M   'P 1'
#
loop_
_entity.id
_entity.type
_entity.pdbx_description
1 polymer ?
#
loop_
_entity_poly.entity_id
_entity_poly.type
_entity_poly.pdbx_seq_one_letter_code
_entity_poly.pdbx_strand_id
1 'polypeptide(L)'
;MKHLFAFLFLLGITFSLSAQSVRERILLDDGWQFAFGNASSPEKDFGCGTEYFNYLTKAASIHNEGPYSPKFNPEKWGVDWKTVNLPHDWVVDLPYAKEASHSHGYKAVGYKFPENSVGWYRKTITVPQEDLGKHLYLQFDGIFRDARIWINSFYLGHEPSGYATQVYDITEYLNYGEENLICVRADATLEEGWFYEGAGIYRHVWLNKTAPLHVAPFGTFVHSTLAAPFDKAKLTIETTVENSGLQTEDYRLCHILRDADGKEVARCETAGKPVLPKDRQLTVGEIALDKPHLWSVDTPYLYTLLTEVYQHGKLVDAYTTTTGIRDIRFDADKGFLLNGQPLKLKGVNMHQDHPGVGAGIPDALQVYRLKELKKFGCNACRSSHNPMTPEMLDACDSLGILVIEENRLTGVNEEHTRLLKRMIDRDRNHPCIILWSVGNEEWGIEWKESGTRIAATMREYCHRFDPTRLMTVASSSGPAILIPADVAGYNYILQNPVEQHRKDYPGRRALGSEETTGCGTRGIYFDAHGKGHMVAHNRKPNGPDSLLNCIERGWKFYDERPYLAGLFYWTGFDYRGEPNPMKFPATGSQFGILDYCGFPKDEAWYLKSWWTNEPVLHILPHWNLQGHEGDSIDIWVYSNCDEVELTVNGKKLDRKPMPRNGHLSWKAVFQPGAVKAVGYKNGKKILARTVETTGAPARISLTADRPVIQADNRDVAVCNIELQDKKKRFVPTACNDLTITVSGPVRILGVGNGDPAYQATERPADADARTYQVKAFNGLAQVLLQSTGEAGEATLTVVSENLPETSCVLKLQK
;
A
#
# COMPACT_ATOMS: atom_id res chain seq x y z
N MET A 1 3.34 -5.56 -74.81
CA MET A 1 3.59 -6.91 -74.24
C MET A 1 3.74 -6.72 -72.73
N LYS A 2 2.68 -7.20 -72.05
CA LYS A 2 2.47 -7.01 -70.59
C LYS A 2 3.03 -8.22 -69.88
N HIS A 3 3.98 -8.03 -68.94
CA HIS A 3 4.40 -9.08 -68.02
C HIS A 3 3.59 -8.93 -66.70
N LEU A 4 2.82 -9.98 -66.46
CA LEU A 4 2.06 -10.26 -65.25
C LEU A 4 2.97 -10.94 -64.25
N PHE A 5 3.28 -10.30 -63.09
CA PHE A 5 3.94 -10.92 -61.97
C PHE A 5 2.86 -11.36 -60.98
N ALA A 6 2.71 -12.67 -60.82
CA ALA A 6 1.90 -13.30 -59.79
C ALA A 6 2.72 -13.40 -58.48
N PHE A 7 2.26 -12.71 -57.40
CA PHE A 7 2.76 -12.87 -56.04
C PHE A 7 1.99 -14.02 -55.37
N LEU A 8 2.65 -15.13 -55.15
CA LEU A 8 2.19 -16.19 -54.25
C LEU A 8 2.38 -15.71 -52.80
N PHE A 9 1.28 -15.47 -52.08
CA PHE A 9 1.28 -15.36 -50.62
C PHE A 9 1.31 -16.76 -50.02
N LEU A 10 2.45 -17.19 -49.49
CA LEU A 10 2.56 -18.32 -48.58
C LEU A 10 2.03 -17.84 -47.19
N LEU A 11 0.83 -18.26 -46.82
CA LEU A 11 0.39 -18.23 -45.45
C LEU A 11 1.19 -19.25 -44.65
N GLY A 12 2.23 -18.82 -43.96
CA GLY A 12 2.88 -19.54 -42.90
C GLY A 12 1.96 -19.53 -41.66
N ILE A 13 1.22 -20.62 -41.46
CA ILE A 13 0.54 -20.89 -40.20
C ILE A 13 1.66 -21.24 -39.19
N THR A 14 2.11 -20.27 -38.44
CA THR A 14 2.92 -20.51 -37.24
C THR A 14 1.98 -21.08 -36.18
N PHE A 15 1.97 -22.39 -36.04
CA PHE A 15 1.49 -23.03 -34.81
C PHE A 15 2.42 -22.59 -33.68
N SER A 16 2.02 -21.58 -32.92
CA SER A 16 2.58 -21.35 -31.61
C SER A 16 2.13 -22.54 -30.75
N LEU A 17 2.98 -23.56 -30.64
CA LEU A 17 2.89 -24.49 -29.54
C LEU A 17 3.11 -23.69 -28.28
N SER A 18 2.02 -23.32 -27.61
CA SER A 18 2.06 -22.89 -26.22
C SER A 18 2.68 -24.04 -25.44
N ALA A 19 3.96 -23.96 -25.12
CA ALA A 19 4.57 -24.85 -24.15
C ALA A 19 3.75 -24.71 -22.87
N GLN A 20 3.05 -25.78 -22.49
CA GLN A 20 2.28 -25.81 -21.25
C GLN A 20 3.25 -25.44 -20.12
N SER A 21 2.97 -24.38 -19.38
CA SER A 21 3.81 -23.93 -18.27
C SER A 21 3.93 -25.08 -17.27
N VAL A 22 5.16 -25.47 -16.93
CA VAL A 22 5.41 -26.54 -15.94
C VAL A 22 4.98 -26.13 -14.52
N ARG A 23 4.80 -24.83 -14.28
CA ARG A 23 4.23 -24.25 -13.08
C ARG A 23 3.05 -23.38 -13.47
N GLU A 24 1.95 -23.46 -12.75
CA GLU A 24 0.79 -22.59 -12.91
C GLU A 24 0.53 -21.84 -11.60
N ARG A 25 0.21 -20.56 -11.71
CA ARG A 25 -0.27 -19.73 -10.60
C ARG A 25 -1.58 -19.08 -11.03
N ILE A 26 -2.67 -19.50 -10.41
CA ILE A 26 -4.04 -19.14 -10.77
C ILE A 26 -4.60 -18.24 -9.70
N LEU A 27 -5.07 -17.05 -10.09
CA LEU A 27 -5.74 -16.11 -9.20
C LEU A 27 -7.16 -16.60 -8.91
N LEU A 28 -7.53 -16.68 -7.64
CA LEU A 28 -8.83 -17.18 -7.18
C LEU A 28 -9.73 -16.07 -6.61
N ASP A 29 -9.60 -14.83 -7.03
CA ASP A 29 -10.28 -13.70 -6.43
C ASP A 29 -11.79 -13.61 -6.73
N ASP A 30 -12.24 -14.12 -7.88
CA ASP A 30 -13.61 -13.94 -8.32
C ASP A 30 -14.58 -14.96 -7.68
N GLY A 31 -15.81 -14.51 -7.40
CA GLY A 31 -16.95 -15.39 -7.12
C GLY A 31 -16.90 -16.15 -5.79
N TRP A 32 -16.39 -15.52 -4.74
CA TRP A 32 -16.52 -16.04 -3.37
C TRP A 32 -17.92 -15.82 -2.82
N GLN A 33 -18.43 -16.78 -2.05
CA GLN A 33 -19.62 -16.61 -1.25
C GLN A 33 -19.24 -16.11 0.13
N PHE A 34 -19.89 -15.07 0.63
CA PHE A 34 -19.64 -14.44 1.92
C PHE A 34 -20.91 -14.39 2.77
N ALA A 35 -20.78 -14.69 4.06
CA ALA A 35 -21.84 -14.47 5.04
C ALA A 35 -21.26 -14.12 6.40
N PHE A 36 -22.00 -13.34 7.18
CA PHE A 36 -21.64 -13.09 8.58
C PHE A 36 -21.89 -14.32 9.44
N GLY A 37 -20.92 -14.62 10.30
CA GLY A 37 -21.09 -15.48 11.46
C GLY A 37 -21.36 -14.66 12.71
N ASN A 38 -20.91 -15.15 13.89
CA ASN A 38 -21.07 -14.44 15.16
C ASN A 38 -19.97 -14.80 16.14
N ALA A 39 -19.34 -13.79 16.74
CA ALA A 39 -18.22 -13.99 17.64
C ALA A 39 -18.61 -14.48 19.05
N SER A 40 -19.90 -14.38 19.45
CA SER A 40 -20.35 -14.68 20.80
C SER A 40 -21.37 -15.81 20.90
N SER A 41 -21.94 -16.25 19.77
CA SER A 41 -22.97 -17.29 19.74
C SER A 41 -22.63 -18.33 18.67
N PRO A 42 -22.19 -19.54 19.11
CA PRO A 42 -21.93 -20.64 18.16
C PRO A 42 -23.15 -20.99 17.28
N GLU A 43 -24.35 -20.93 17.82
CA GLU A 43 -25.57 -21.20 17.03
C GLU A 43 -25.73 -20.19 15.89
N LYS A 44 -25.35 -18.94 16.10
CA LYS A 44 -25.35 -17.89 15.07
C LYS A 44 -24.08 -17.88 14.21
N ASP A 45 -23.06 -18.65 14.62
CA ASP A 45 -21.83 -18.88 13.88
C ASP A 45 -21.84 -20.27 13.20
N PHE A 46 -23.00 -20.65 12.66
CA PHE A 46 -23.22 -21.91 11.96
C PHE A 46 -22.88 -23.15 12.78
N GLY A 47 -23.03 -23.11 14.08
CA GLY A 47 -22.65 -24.20 14.96
C GLY A 47 -21.15 -24.42 15.15
N CYS A 48 -20.32 -23.47 14.74
CA CYS A 48 -18.88 -23.60 14.83
C CYS A 48 -18.42 -23.86 16.26
N GLY A 49 -17.70 -24.98 16.47
CA GLY A 49 -17.17 -25.36 17.77
C GLY A 49 -18.15 -26.09 18.70
N THR A 50 -19.41 -26.31 18.31
CA THR A 50 -20.42 -27.03 19.14
C THR A 50 -20.43 -28.54 18.92
N GLU A 51 -19.84 -29.00 17.81
CA GLU A 51 -19.86 -30.40 17.43
C GLU A 51 -18.73 -31.20 18.09
N TYR A 52 -19.00 -32.44 18.46
CA TYR A 52 -18.07 -33.29 19.21
C TYR A 52 -16.73 -33.54 18.52
N PHE A 53 -16.74 -33.75 17.20
CA PHE A 53 -15.52 -33.86 16.39
C PHE A 53 -15.37 -32.66 15.47
N ASN A 54 -15.36 -31.48 16.07
CA ASN A 54 -15.26 -30.29 15.27
C ASN A 54 -13.95 -30.29 14.43
N TYR A 55 -13.78 -29.27 13.67
CA TYR A 55 -12.76 -29.04 12.65
C TYR A 55 -11.31 -29.50 12.98
N LEU A 56 -10.93 -29.75 14.24
CA LEU A 56 -9.55 -30.10 14.59
C LEU A 56 -9.28 -31.61 14.60
N THR A 57 -10.25 -32.43 14.95
CA THR A 57 -10.01 -33.84 15.30
C THR A 57 -10.50 -34.84 14.29
N LYS A 58 -11.42 -34.46 13.45
CA LYS A 58 -11.98 -35.31 12.39
C LYS A 58 -12.11 -34.54 11.09
N ALA A 59 -11.33 -34.95 10.13
CA ALA A 59 -11.52 -34.55 8.75
C ALA A 59 -12.81 -35.19 8.21
N ALA A 60 -13.51 -34.45 7.36
CA ALA A 60 -14.65 -34.97 6.55
C ALA A 60 -15.69 -35.77 7.33
N SER A 61 -16.06 -35.34 8.55
CA SER A 61 -17.11 -35.98 9.31
C SER A 61 -18.42 -36.02 8.52
N ILE A 62 -19.04 -37.21 8.43
CA ILE A 62 -20.33 -37.40 7.73
C ILE A 62 -21.49 -36.65 8.40
N HIS A 63 -21.33 -36.26 9.64
CA HIS A 63 -22.31 -35.52 10.44
C HIS A 63 -22.06 -34.01 10.46
N ASN A 64 -20.96 -33.56 9.82
CA ASN A 64 -20.61 -32.18 9.79
C ASN A 64 -21.40 -31.43 8.72
N GLU A 65 -22.23 -30.48 9.14
CA GLU A 65 -23.06 -29.64 8.27
C GLU A 65 -22.66 -28.17 8.32
N GLY A 66 -21.51 -27.84 8.94
CA GLY A 66 -20.99 -26.46 9.02
C GLY A 66 -20.52 -25.90 7.67
N PRO A 67 -20.21 -24.61 7.56
CA PRO A 67 -19.86 -23.94 6.30
C PRO A 67 -18.66 -24.56 5.56
N TYR A 68 -17.77 -25.21 6.28
CA TYR A 68 -16.59 -25.90 5.74
C TYR A 68 -16.91 -27.29 5.12
N SER A 69 -18.16 -27.73 5.21
CA SER A 69 -18.62 -29.00 4.64
C SER A 69 -19.21 -28.80 3.24
N PRO A 70 -18.91 -29.68 2.27
CA PRO A 70 -19.64 -29.73 1.00
C PRO A 70 -21.14 -29.99 1.15
N LYS A 71 -21.58 -30.58 2.28
CA LYS A 71 -22.99 -30.88 2.60
C LYS A 71 -23.74 -29.72 3.24
N PHE A 72 -23.06 -28.58 3.45
CA PHE A 72 -23.66 -27.39 4.04
C PHE A 72 -24.90 -26.93 3.26
N ASN A 73 -26.00 -26.76 3.96
CA ASN A 73 -27.22 -26.19 3.37
C ASN A 73 -27.45 -24.76 3.92
N PRO A 74 -27.20 -23.71 3.13
CA PRO A 74 -27.42 -22.32 3.56
C PRO A 74 -28.84 -22.03 4.00
N GLU A 75 -29.86 -22.63 3.36
CA GLU A 75 -31.31 -22.41 3.69
C GLU A 75 -31.66 -22.84 5.10
N LYS A 76 -31.02 -23.90 5.61
CA LYS A 76 -31.21 -24.38 6.98
C LYS A 76 -30.86 -23.31 8.05
N TRP A 77 -29.93 -22.41 7.73
CA TRP A 77 -29.43 -21.38 8.64
C TRP A 77 -30.13 -20.04 8.44
N GLY A 78 -30.91 -19.87 7.38
CA GLY A 78 -31.67 -18.63 7.11
C GLY A 78 -30.75 -17.41 6.89
N VAL A 79 -29.50 -17.61 6.43
CA VAL A 79 -28.49 -16.57 6.23
C VAL A 79 -28.34 -16.32 4.74
N ASP A 80 -28.32 -15.04 4.39
CA ASP A 80 -28.13 -14.58 3.01
C ASP A 80 -26.63 -14.58 2.67
N TRP A 81 -26.23 -15.51 1.80
CA TRP A 81 -24.87 -15.59 1.25
C TRP A 81 -24.75 -14.71 0.02
N LYS A 82 -23.83 -13.75 0.08
CA LYS A 82 -23.57 -12.79 -1.00
C LYS A 82 -22.35 -13.21 -1.82
N THR A 83 -22.41 -12.98 -3.12
CA THR A 83 -21.22 -13.15 -3.97
C THR A 83 -20.33 -11.91 -3.84
N VAL A 84 -19.06 -12.12 -3.56
CA VAL A 84 -18.04 -11.08 -3.45
C VAL A 84 -16.81 -11.44 -4.26
N ASN A 85 -16.06 -10.42 -4.71
CA ASN A 85 -14.74 -10.58 -5.29
C ASN A 85 -13.68 -10.05 -4.32
N LEU A 86 -12.49 -10.62 -4.39
CA LEU A 86 -11.34 -10.18 -3.61
C LEU A 86 -10.55 -9.12 -4.39
N PRO A 87 -9.81 -8.27 -3.69
CA PRO A 87 -9.77 -8.05 -2.25
C PRO A 87 -11.11 -7.61 -1.66
N HIS A 88 -11.49 -8.13 -0.49
CA HIS A 88 -12.76 -7.82 0.16
C HIS A 88 -12.59 -7.45 1.63
N ASP A 89 -13.05 -6.25 1.96
CA ASP A 89 -13.15 -5.74 3.32
C ASP A 89 -14.63 -5.46 3.64
N TRP A 90 -15.22 -6.24 4.54
CA TRP A 90 -16.64 -6.06 4.90
C TRP A 90 -16.87 -4.90 5.86
N VAL A 91 -15.84 -4.41 6.55
CA VAL A 91 -15.97 -3.33 7.54
C VAL A 91 -16.35 -2.01 6.87
N VAL A 92 -15.98 -1.81 5.62
CA VAL A 92 -16.38 -0.62 4.83
C VAL A 92 -17.89 -0.42 4.82
N ASP A 93 -18.66 -1.51 4.75
CA ASP A 93 -20.13 -1.48 4.65
C ASP A 93 -20.83 -1.29 6.00
N LEU A 94 -20.10 -1.48 7.10
CA LEU A 94 -20.67 -1.38 8.43
C LEU A 94 -21.01 0.07 8.78
N PRO A 95 -22.05 0.29 9.61
CA PRO A 95 -22.39 1.61 10.12
C PRO A 95 -21.31 2.15 11.06
N TYR A 96 -21.31 3.47 11.25
CA TYR A 96 -20.52 4.12 12.27
C TYR A 96 -21.28 4.10 13.60
N ALA A 97 -20.58 3.80 14.71
CA ALA A 97 -21.12 3.77 16.06
C ALA A 97 -20.16 4.47 17.02
N LYS A 98 -20.65 5.46 17.77
CA LYS A 98 -19.83 6.25 18.69
C LYS A 98 -19.14 5.41 19.77
N GLU A 99 -19.74 4.29 20.15
CA GLU A 99 -19.23 3.30 21.12
C GLU A 99 -18.24 2.29 20.53
N ALA A 100 -18.07 2.27 19.21
CA ALA A 100 -17.08 1.45 18.56
C ALA A 100 -15.66 1.97 18.79
N SER A 101 -14.66 1.18 18.42
CA SER A 101 -13.26 1.55 18.57
C SER A 101 -12.89 2.77 17.71
N HIS A 102 -12.28 3.77 18.34
CA HIS A 102 -11.77 4.92 17.60
C HIS A 102 -10.58 4.53 16.68
N SER A 103 -9.84 3.50 17.05
CA SER A 103 -8.75 2.95 16.25
C SER A 103 -9.23 2.44 14.90
N HIS A 104 -10.43 1.82 14.87
CA HIS A 104 -11.09 1.39 13.63
C HIS A 104 -12.00 2.45 13.00
N GLY A 105 -11.85 3.72 13.37
CA GLY A 105 -12.64 4.81 12.80
C GLY A 105 -14.13 4.73 13.12
N TYR A 106 -14.46 4.21 14.31
CA TYR A 106 -15.84 4.06 14.79
C TYR A 106 -16.73 3.16 13.92
N LYS A 107 -16.16 2.25 13.14
CA LYS A 107 -16.94 1.20 12.47
C LYS A 107 -17.43 0.17 13.46
N ALA A 108 -18.67 -0.31 13.28
CA ALA A 108 -19.33 -1.24 14.19
C ALA A 108 -18.78 -2.67 14.07
N VAL A 109 -17.51 -2.86 14.46
CA VAL A 109 -16.77 -4.12 14.48
C VAL A 109 -16.04 -4.28 15.82
N GLY A 110 -15.59 -5.47 16.16
CA GLY A 110 -14.91 -5.80 17.40
C GLY A 110 -15.85 -6.42 18.45
N TYR A 111 -15.33 -6.64 19.64
CA TYR A 111 -16.01 -7.42 20.69
C TYR A 111 -17.39 -6.88 21.11
N LYS A 112 -17.68 -5.60 20.87
CA LYS A 112 -18.99 -4.98 21.14
C LYS A 112 -20.04 -5.26 20.06
N PHE A 113 -19.60 -5.74 18.91
CA PHE A 113 -20.43 -5.99 17.73
C PHE A 113 -20.18 -7.41 17.21
N PRO A 114 -20.47 -8.45 18.01
CA PRO A 114 -20.13 -9.82 17.67
C PRO A 114 -20.80 -10.32 16.38
N GLU A 115 -21.93 -9.74 15.99
CA GLU A 115 -22.69 -10.07 14.77
C GLU A 115 -22.02 -9.55 13.50
N ASN A 116 -21.09 -8.59 13.61
CA ASN A 116 -20.39 -7.97 12.49
C ASN A 116 -18.91 -8.34 12.43
N SER A 117 -18.43 -9.16 13.38
CA SER A 117 -17.00 -9.36 13.61
C SER A 117 -16.47 -10.68 13.06
N VAL A 118 -17.34 -11.59 12.65
CA VAL A 118 -16.95 -12.86 12.03
C VAL A 118 -17.49 -12.93 10.61
N GLY A 119 -16.62 -13.25 9.66
CA GLY A 119 -16.96 -13.47 8.27
C GLY A 119 -16.59 -14.88 7.81
N TRP A 120 -17.49 -15.52 7.11
CA TRP A 120 -17.28 -16.80 6.46
C TRP A 120 -17.22 -16.63 4.96
N TYR A 121 -16.22 -17.26 4.35
CA TYR A 121 -16.03 -17.29 2.89
C TYR A 121 -16.05 -18.72 2.39
N ARG A 122 -16.67 -18.95 1.24
CA ARG A 122 -16.70 -20.24 0.56
C ARG A 122 -16.43 -20.05 -0.92
N LYS A 123 -15.64 -20.95 -1.50
CA LYS A 123 -15.37 -20.98 -2.93
C LYS A 123 -15.23 -22.41 -3.42
N THR A 124 -16.00 -22.78 -4.44
CA THR A 124 -15.86 -24.04 -5.13
C THR A 124 -14.91 -23.88 -6.31
N ILE A 125 -13.95 -24.78 -6.44
CA ILE A 125 -13.03 -24.87 -7.57
C ILE A 125 -13.07 -26.28 -8.16
N THR A 126 -12.88 -26.38 -9.46
CA THR A 126 -12.69 -27.70 -10.12
C THR A 126 -11.18 -27.91 -10.34
N VAL A 127 -10.67 -29.03 -9.84
CA VAL A 127 -9.28 -29.44 -10.07
C VAL A 127 -9.29 -30.53 -11.13
N PRO A 128 -8.69 -30.33 -12.31
CA PRO A 128 -8.68 -31.30 -13.40
C PRO A 128 -8.06 -32.65 -13.00
N GLN A 129 -8.52 -33.74 -13.61
CA GLN A 129 -7.99 -35.10 -13.37
C GLN A 129 -6.50 -35.21 -13.74
N GLU A 130 -6.05 -34.45 -14.75
CA GLU A 130 -4.66 -34.40 -15.20
C GLU A 130 -3.70 -33.77 -14.21
N ASP A 131 -4.21 -33.09 -13.17
CA ASP A 131 -3.38 -32.54 -12.09
C ASP A 131 -3.05 -33.57 -11.01
N LEU A 132 -3.61 -34.78 -11.10
CA LEU A 132 -3.24 -35.88 -10.20
C LEU A 132 -1.74 -36.20 -10.35
N GLY A 133 -1.02 -36.16 -9.25
CA GLY A 133 0.43 -36.36 -9.24
C GLY A 133 1.24 -35.06 -9.30
N LYS A 134 0.60 -33.91 -9.48
CA LYS A 134 1.21 -32.59 -9.21
C LYS A 134 1.16 -32.27 -7.70
N HIS A 135 1.92 -31.25 -7.30
CA HIS A 135 1.81 -30.65 -5.98
C HIS A 135 0.98 -29.36 -6.07
N LEU A 136 -0.09 -29.28 -5.28
CA LEU A 136 -0.99 -28.13 -5.27
C LEU A 136 -1.03 -27.47 -3.91
N TYR A 137 -0.93 -26.15 -3.88
CA TYR A 137 -1.05 -25.40 -2.64
C TYR A 137 -1.83 -24.10 -2.83
N LEU A 138 -2.58 -23.71 -1.78
CA LEU A 138 -3.24 -22.42 -1.67
C LEU A 138 -2.30 -21.42 -1.02
N GLN A 139 -2.30 -20.20 -1.54
CA GLN A 139 -1.61 -19.06 -0.95
C GLN A 139 -2.63 -17.94 -0.70
N PHE A 140 -2.71 -17.48 0.54
CA PHE A 140 -3.47 -16.28 0.92
C PHE A 140 -2.46 -15.20 1.27
N ASP A 141 -2.51 -14.05 0.60
CA ASP A 141 -1.56 -12.97 0.84
C ASP A 141 -1.90 -12.13 2.09
N GLY A 142 -3.14 -12.25 2.58
CA GLY A 142 -3.58 -11.70 3.86
C GLY A 142 -5.07 -11.89 4.13
N ILE A 143 -5.38 -12.28 5.34
CA ILE A 143 -6.76 -12.41 5.86
C ILE A 143 -6.80 -11.72 7.21
N PHE A 144 -7.54 -10.64 7.37
CA PHE A 144 -7.70 -10.02 8.67
C PHE A 144 -8.98 -10.52 9.34
N ARG A 145 -8.88 -11.21 10.49
CA ARG A 145 -7.73 -11.86 11.13
C ARG A 145 -8.19 -13.19 11.76
N ASP A 146 -7.35 -13.81 12.59
CA ASP A 146 -7.65 -15.07 13.29
C ASP A 146 -8.28 -16.10 12.33
N ALA A 147 -7.60 -16.27 11.17
CA ALA A 147 -8.13 -17.01 10.04
C ALA A 147 -8.01 -18.51 10.24
N ARG A 148 -9.10 -19.24 9.99
CA ARG A 148 -9.13 -20.71 9.94
C ARG A 148 -9.54 -21.16 8.55
N ILE A 149 -8.82 -22.13 8.00
CA ILE A 149 -8.96 -22.54 6.61
C ILE A 149 -9.24 -24.05 6.53
N TRP A 150 -10.13 -24.40 5.60
CA TRP A 150 -10.47 -25.80 5.26
C TRP A 150 -10.52 -26.00 3.76
N ILE A 151 -10.27 -27.24 3.35
CA ILE A 151 -10.53 -27.78 2.02
C ILE A 151 -11.32 -29.08 2.16
N ASN A 152 -12.50 -29.21 1.50
CA ASN A 152 -13.32 -30.42 1.53
C ASN A 152 -13.61 -30.94 2.96
N SER A 153 -13.85 -30.08 3.92
CA SER A 153 -13.96 -30.32 5.37
C SER A 153 -12.66 -30.67 6.09
N PHE A 154 -11.51 -30.79 5.40
CA PHE A 154 -10.22 -31.00 6.05
C PHE A 154 -9.71 -29.66 6.57
N TYR A 155 -9.38 -29.61 7.85
CA TYR A 155 -8.79 -28.45 8.48
C TYR A 155 -7.32 -28.29 8.06
N LEU A 156 -6.95 -27.13 7.48
CA LEU A 156 -5.60 -26.87 7.01
C LEU A 156 -4.74 -26.12 8.03
N GLY A 157 -5.35 -25.21 8.78
CA GLY A 157 -4.60 -24.44 9.76
C GLY A 157 -5.29 -23.17 10.26
N HIS A 158 -4.58 -22.50 11.16
CA HIS A 158 -4.98 -21.29 11.83
C HIS A 158 -3.85 -20.25 11.77
N GLU A 159 -4.17 -19.03 11.42
CA GLU A 159 -3.25 -17.89 11.47
C GLU A 159 -3.88 -16.76 12.28
N PRO A 160 -3.34 -16.45 13.46
CA PRO A 160 -3.89 -15.41 14.32
C PRO A 160 -3.62 -14.00 13.82
N SER A 161 -2.50 -13.77 13.11
CA SER A 161 -2.19 -12.44 12.58
C SER A 161 -2.93 -12.12 11.28
N GLY A 162 -3.43 -10.89 11.16
CA GLY A 162 -4.09 -10.42 9.95
C GLY A 162 -3.14 -10.13 8.77
N TYR A 163 -1.83 -10.10 8.98
CA TYR A 163 -0.87 -9.56 8.02
C TYR A 163 0.09 -10.58 7.42
N ALA A 164 -0.01 -11.83 7.83
CA ALA A 164 0.87 -12.90 7.36
C ALA A 164 0.38 -13.51 6.05
N THR A 165 1.28 -13.71 5.10
CA THR A 165 1.03 -14.60 3.97
C THR A 165 0.99 -16.04 4.44
N GLN A 166 -0.04 -16.79 4.02
CA GLN A 166 -0.30 -18.16 4.44
C GLN A 166 -0.21 -19.08 3.24
N VAL A 167 0.47 -20.21 3.39
CA VAL A 167 0.61 -21.23 2.33
C VAL A 167 0.20 -22.60 2.89
N TYR A 168 -0.73 -23.28 2.21
CA TYR A 168 -1.26 -24.56 2.62
C TYR A 168 -1.16 -25.59 1.50
N ASP A 169 -0.44 -26.68 1.72
CA ASP A 169 -0.47 -27.85 0.85
C ASP A 169 -1.86 -28.49 0.90
N ILE A 170 -2.50 -28.62 -0.26
CA ILE A 170 -3.85 -29.19 -0.39
C ILE A 170 -3.87 -30.49 -1.19
N THR A 171 -2.73 -30.94 -1.68
CA THR A 171 -2.56 -32.04 -2.64
C THR A 171 -3.35 -33.29 -2.26
N GLU A 172 -3.20 -33.74 -1.00
CA GLU A 172 -3.79 -35.00 -0.53
C GLU A 172 -5.29 -34.89 -0.19
N TYR A 173 -5.85 -33.67 -0.16
CA TYR A 173 -7.23 -33.42 0.24
C TYR A 173 -8.19 -33.18 -0.94
N LEU A 174 -7.65 -33.22 -2.17
CA LEU A 174 -8.39 -32.87 -3.38
C LEU A 174 -9.14 -34.05 -4.00
N ASN A 175 -10.32 -33.75 -4.53
CA ASN A 175 -11.07 -34.63 -5.44
C ASN A 175 -10.68 -34.24 -6.88
N TYR A 176 -9.80 -35.01 -7.50
CA TYR A 176 -9.35 -34.76 -8.87
C TYR A 176 -10.43 -35.15 -9.89
N GLY A 177 -10.67 -34.26 -10.85
CA GLY A 177 -11.77 -34.37 -11.83
C GLY A 177 -13.12 -33.88 -11.31
N GLU A 178 -13.18 -33.41 -10.07
CA GLU A 178 -14.41 -32.99 -9.39
C GLU A 178 -14.29 -31.61 -8.73
N GLU A 179 -15.38 -31.16 -8.11
CA GLU A 179 -15.43 -29.94 -7.35
C GLU A 179 -14.76 -30.09 -5.96
N ASN A 180 -14.13 -29.04 -5.54
CA ASN A 180 -13.45 -28.92 -4.26
C ASN A 180 -13.88 -27.62 -3.57
N LEU A 181 -14.22 -27.68 -2.30
CA LEU A 181 -14.69 -26.54 -1.51
C LEU A 181 -13.58 -25.99 -0.65
N ILE A 182 -13.19 -24.76 -0.89
CA ILE A 182 -12.35 -23.92 0.00
C ILE A 182 -13.28 -23.18 0.96
N CYS A 183 -12.97 -23.19 2.26
CA CYS A 183 -13.70 -22.42 3.25
C CYS A 183 -12.75 -21.68 4.17
N VAL A 184 -13.09 -20.43 4.50
CA VAL A 184 -12.34 -19.57 5.39
C VAL A 184 -13.28 -18.94 6.41
N ARG A 185 -12.90 -18.97 7.68
CA ARG A 185 -13.51 -18.17 8.75
C ARG A 185 -12.50 -17.14 9.22
N ALA A 186 -12.84 -15.87 9.13
CA ALA A 186 -12.05 -14.77 9.65
C ALA A 186 -12.77 -14.13 10.84
N ASP A 187 -12.05 -13.85 11.93
CA ASP A 187 -12.61 -13.33 13.18
C ASP A 187 -11.90 -12.04 13.58
N ALA A 188 -12.51 -10.90 13.27
CA ALA A 188 -12.03 -9.57 13.56
C ALA A 188 -12.55 -9.01 14.91
N THR A 189 -12.78 -9.88 15.88
CA THR A 189 -13.22 -9.46 17.22
C THR A 189 -12.13 -8.67 17.96
N LEU A 190 -10.87 -8.99 17.71
CA LEU A 190 -9.70 -8.36 18.33
C LEU A 190 -8.94 -7.50 17.31
N GLU A 191 -8.41 -6.39 17.76
CA GLU A 191 -7.51 -5.52 17.03
C GLU A 191 -6.05 -6.01 17.15
N GLU A 192 -5.20 -5.74 16.14
CA GLU A 192 -3.74 -5.90 16.21
C GLU A 192 -3.02 -4.55 16.27
N GLY A 193 -3.66 -3.49 15.82
CA GLY A 193 -3.12 -2.14 15.77
C GLY A 193 -4.11 -1.10 16.26
N TRP A 194 -3.67 0.14 16.31
CA TRP A 194 -4.50 1.28 16.70
C TRP A 194 -4.88 2.17 15.50
N PHE A 195 -5.09 1.54 14.35
CA PHE A 195 -5.50 2.14 13.08
C PHE A 195 -6.56 1.27 12.41
N TYR A 196 -7.15 1.73 11.33
CA TYR A 196 -8.12 0.95 10.59
C TYR A 196 -7.46 -0.26 9.95
N GLU A 197 -7.91 -1.43 10.32
CA GLU A 197 -7.38 -2.71 9.85
C GLU A 197 -8.31 -3.41 8.85
N GLY A 198 -9.60 -3.00 8.83
CA GLY A 198 -10.62 -3.67 8.04
C GLY A 198 -10.94 -5.06 8.56
N ALA A 199 -11.53 -5.91 7.74
CA ALA A 199 -11.66 -7.34 8.00
C ALA A 199 -12.02 -8.12 6.74
N GLY A 200 -11.52 -9.36 6.63
CA GLY A 200 -11.82 -10.26 5.53
C GLY A 200 -10.61 -10.77 4.78
N ILE A 201 -10.85 -11.39 3.64
CA ILE A 201 -9.80 -11.73 2.69
C ILE A 201 -9.49 -10.46 1.89
N TYR A 202 -8.66 -9.60 2.47
CA TYR A 202 -8.40 -8.26 1.97
C TYR A 202 -7.21 -8.16 1.01
N ARG A 203 -6.60 -9.32 0.68
CA ARG A 203 -5.51 -9.50 -0.29
C ARG A 203 -5.84 -10.67 -1.21
N HIS A 204 -4.97 -10.94 -2.18
CA HIS A 204 -5.18 -11.99 -3.17
C HIS A 204 -5.14 -13.40 -2.62
N VAL A 205 -5.81 -14.31 -3.34
CA VAL A 205 -5.76 -15.76 -3.11
C VAL A 205 -5.31 -16.46 -4.39
N TRP A 206 -4.34 -17.35 -4.26
CA TRP A 206 -3.72 -18.06 -5.37
C TRP A 206 -3.82 -19.58 -5.21
N LEU A 207 -4.12 -20.27 -6.30
CA LEU A 207 -3.87 -21.69 -6.44
C LEU A 207 -2.58 -21.88 -7.25
N ASN A 208 -1.61 -22.53 -6.66
CA ASN A 208 -0.35 -22.84 -7.29
C ASN A 208 -0.27 -24.33 -7.58
N LYS A 209 0.18 -24.70 -8.81
CA LYS A 209 0.34 -26.07 -9.25
C LYS A 209 1.76 -26.27 -9.76
N THR A 210 2.46 -27.26 -9.22
CA THR A 210 3.86 -27.56 -9.57
C THR A 210 4.05 -29.07 -9.74
N ALA A 211 5.21 -29.46 -10.26
CA ALA A 211 5.66 -30.85 -10.12
C ALA A 211 5.98 -31.17 -8.64
N PRO A 212 6.04 -32.42 -8.24
CA PRO A 212 6.51 -32.80 -6.90
C PRO A 212 7.89 -32.27 -6.54
N LEU A 213 8.80 -32.19 -7.52
CA LEU A 213 10.11 -31.56 -7.37
C LEU A 213 10.05 -30.15 -7.97
N HIS A 214 10.14 -29.12 -7.13
CA HIS A 214 9.94 -27.73 -7.54
C HIS A 214 10.71 -26.74 -6.67
N VAL A 215 10.81 -25.49 -7.10
CA VAL A 215 11.28 -24.39 -6.24
C VAL A 215 10.21 -24.12 -5.18
N ALA A 216 10.59 -24.18 -3.91
CA ALA A 216 9.69 -23.93 -2.79
C ALA A 216 9.02 -22.54 -2.89
N PRO A 217 7.83 -22.33 -2.29
CA PRO A 217 7.25 -21.00 -2.17
C PRO A 217 8.26 -20.01 -1.56
N PHE A 218 8.48 -18.86 -2.24
CA PHE A 218 9.51 -17.86 -1.89
C PHE A 218 10.94 -18.43 -1.77
N GLY A 219 11.21 -19.55 -2.43
CA GLY A 219 12.44 -20.31 -2.29
C GLY A 219 13.65 -19.74 -3.02
N THR A 220 13.49 -18.69 -3.83
CA THR A 220 14.62 -18.01 -4.49
C THR A 220 14.98 -16.72 -3.75
N PHE A 221 16.27 -16.54 -3.48
CA PHE A 221 16.82 -15.28 -2.98
C PHE A 221 17.98 -14.85 -3.86
N VAL A 222 17.85 -13.66 -4.46
CA VAL A 222 18.85 -13.07 -5.34
C VAL A 222 19.44 -11.84 -4.68
N HIS A 223 20.74 -11.86 -4.43
CA HIS A 223 21.41 -10.68 -3.90
C HIS A 223 22.70 -10.38 -4.66
N SER A 224 23.02 -9.11 -4.79
CA SER A 224 24.18 -8.63 -5.55
C SER A 224 25.26 -8.10 -4.62
N THR A 225 26.52 -8.37 -5.01
CA THR A 225 27.69 -7.73 -4.43
C THR A 225 28.31 -6.83 -5.49
N LEU A 226 28.48 -5.57 -5.15
CA LEU A 226 29.06 -4.53 -6.01
C LEU A 226 30.22 -3.84 -5.27
N ALA A 227 31.25 -3.46 -6.02
CA ALA A 227 32.33 -2.62 -5.53
C ALA A 227 32.52 -1.43 -6.47
N ALA A 228 32.89 -0.28 -5.92
CA ALA A 228 33.20 0.87 -6.76
C ALA A 228 34.26 0.50 -7.82
N PRO A 229 34.10 0.91 -9.09
CA PRO A 229 33.17 1.92 -9.60
C PRO A 229 31.76 1.43 -10.00
N PHE A 230 31.29 0.29 -9.48
CA PHE A 230 29.96 -0.32 -9.73
C PHE A 230 29.72 -0.79 -11.18
N ASP A 231 30.81 -1.07 -11.90
CA ASP A 231 30.79 -1.56 -13.28
C ASP A 231 30.77 -3.10 -13.37
N LYS A 232 30.80 -3.78 -12.23
CA LYS A 232 30.72 -5.23 -12.10
C LYS A 232 29.81 -5.62 -10.94
N ALA A 233 28.94 -6.59 -11.19
CA ALA A 233 28.11 -7.20 -10.18
C ALA A 233 28.37 -8.70 -10.11
N LYS A 234 28.40 -9.23 -8.90
CA LYS A 234 28.30 -10.66 -8.65
C LYS A 234 26.92 -10.90 -8.01
N LEU A 235 26.07 -11.68 -8.68
CA LEU A 235 24.79 -12.10 -8.14
C LEU A 235 24.98 -13.49 -7.51
N THR A 236 24.58 -13.61 -6.27
CA THR A 236 24.45 -14.89 -5.56
C THR A 236 22.97 -15.26 -5.57
N ILE A 237 22.66 -16.47 -6.01
CA ILE A 237 21.30 -16.96 -6.15
C ILE A 237 21.14 -18.18 -5.25
N GLU A 238 20.45 -18.00 -4.16
CA GLU A 238 20.07 -19.08 -3.25
C GLU A 238 18.73 -19.63 -3.70
N THR A 239 18.64 -20.92 -4.00
CA THR A 239 17.39 -21.57 -4.40
C THR A 239 17.11 -22.78 -3.53
N THR A 240 16.00 -22.74 -2.84
CA THR A 240 15.46 -23.87 -2.08
C THR A 240 14.55 -24.70 -2.99
N VAL A 241 14.97 -25.91 -3.28
CA VAL A 241 14.17 -26.91 -4.01
C VAL A 241 13.48 -27.82 -3.00
N GLU A 242 12.18 -27.99 -3.19
CA GLU A 242 11.32 -28.87 -2.37
C GLU A 242 10.98 -30.13 -3.14
N ASN A 243 11.04 -31.25 -2.47
CA ASN A 243 10.55 -32.54 -2.96
C ASN A 243 9.31 -32.96 -2.16
N SER A 244 8.12 -32.70 -2.68
CA SER A 244 6.85 -33.14 -2.10
C SER A 244 6.53 -34.60 -2.42
N GLY A 245 7.36 -35.29 -3.20
CA GLY A 245 7.22 -36.70 -3.59
C GLY A 245 7.66 -37.68 -2.50
N LEU A 246 7.67 -38.96 -2.85
CA LEU A 246 7.98 -40.09 -1.97
C LEU A 246 9.31 -40.79 -2.28
N GLN A 247 10.06 -40.28 -3.26
CA GLN A 247 11.36 -40.80 -3.66
C GLN A 247 12.42 -39.74 -3.49
N THR A 248 13.67 -40.14 -3.27
CA THR A 248 14.82 -39.21 -3.31
C THR A 248 15.07 -38.79 -4.76
N GLU A 249 15.22 -37.52 -5.03
CA GLU A 249 15.35 -36.97 -6.35
C GLU A 249 16.65 -36.21 -6.57
N ASP A 250 17.31 -36.46 -7.69
CA ASP A 250 18.42 -35.67 -8.18
C ASP A 250 17.90 -34.56 -9.10
N TYR A 251 18.58 -33.39 -9.07
CA TYR A 251 18.20 -32.27 -9.91
C TYR A 251 19.37 -31.40 -10.32
N ARG A 252 19.14 -30.60 -11.33
CA ARG A 252 19.99 -29.50 -11.79
C ARG A 252 19.17 -28.24 -11.91
N LEU A 253 19.73 -27.11 -11.48
CA LEU A 253 19.18 -25.79 -11.69
C LEU A 253 19.85 -25.10 -12.87
N CYS A 254 19.05 -24.38 -13.65
CA CYS A 254 19.52 -23.41 -14.64
C CYS A 254 18.92 -22.04 -14.30
N HIS A 255 19.77 -21.08 -13.94
CA HIS A 255 19.38 -19.70 -13.68
C HIS A 255 19.66 -18.85 -14.89
N ILE A 256 18.65 -18.20 -15.43
CA ILE A 256 18.71 -17.35 -16.62
C ILE A 256 18.31 -15.94 -16.25
N LEU A 257 19.28 -15.02 -16.27
CA LEU A 257 19.03 -13.61 -16.00
C LEU A 257 18.63 -12.92 -17.30
N ARG A 258 17.50 -12.20 -17.25
CA ARG A 258 16.99 -11.42 -18.37
C ARG A 258 16.93 -9.95 -18.01
N ASP A 259 17.18 -9.09 -19.02
CA ASP A 259 17.02 -7.65 -18.89
C ASP A 259 15.54 -7.21 -18.98
N ALA A 260 15.29 -5.90 -18.91
CA ALA A 260 13.93 -5.34 -18.97
C ALA A 260 13.21 -5.61 -20.32
N ASP A 261 13.96 -5.89 -21.39
CA ASP A 261 13.42 -6.25 -22.70
C ASP A 261 13.19 -7.76 -22.84
N GLY A 262 13.43 -8.53 -21.77
CA GLY A 262 13.28 -9.99 -21.74
C GLY A 262 14.44 -10.74 -22.39
N LYS A 263 15.51 -10.07 -22.81
CA LYS A 263 16.69 -10.66 -23.41
C LYS A 263 17.57 -11.30 -22.34
N GLU A 264 18.04 -12.53 -22.59
CA GLU A 264 19.03 -13.18 -21.74
C GLU A 264 20.36 -12.40 -21.75
N VAL A 265 20.83 -12.04 -20.56
CA VAL A 265 22.09 -11.31 -20.35
C VAL A 265 23.16 -12.17 -19.67
N ALA A 266 22.75 -13.18 -18.91
CA ALA A 266 23.67 -14.11 -18.27
C ALA A 266 22.93 -15.38 -17.84
N ARG A 267 23.68 -16.49 -17.63
CA ARG A 267 23.14 -17.72 -17.03
C ARG A 267 24.17 -18.45 -16.21
N CYS A 268 23.72 -19.31 -15.32
CA CYS A 268 24.54 -20.32 -14.68
C CYS A 268 23.77 -21.63 -14.49
N GLU A 269 24.49 -22.73 -14.44
CA GLU A 269 23.93 -24.06 -14.14
C GLU A 269 24.60 -24.61 -12.90
N THR A 270 23.82 -25.24 -12.02
CA THR A 270 24.31 -25.80 -10.76
C THR A 270 23.62 -27.14 -10.51
N ALA A 271 24.40 -28.19 -10.28
CA ALA A 271 23.86 -29.47 -9.78
C ALA A 271 23.49 -29.35 -8.32
N GLY A 272 22.27 -29.72 -7.97
CA GLY A 272 21.84 -29.83 -6.58
C GLY A 272 22.32 -31.11 -5.91
N LYS A 273 22.32 -31.14 -4.59
CA LYS A 273 22.41 -32.39 -3.84
C LYS A 273 21.07 -33.10 -3.88
N PRO A 274 21.01 -34.45 -3.80
CA PRO A 274 19.73 -35.16 -3.78
C PRO A 274 18.79 -34.63 -2.70
N VAL A 275 17.52 -34.49 -3.03
CA VAL A 275 16.47 -34.05 -2.08
C VAL A 275 15.70 -35.28 -1.60
N LEU A 276 15.69 -35.47 -0.29
CA LEU A 276 14.92 -36.57 0.33
C LEU A 276 13.40 -36.37 0.17
N PRO A 277 12.61 -37.45 0.30
CA PRO A 277 11.15 -37.32 0.30
C PRO A 277 10.65 -36.35 1.37
N LYS A 278 9.70 -35.47 0.99
CA LYS A 278 9.09 -34.47 1.88
C LYS A 278 10.10 -33.53 2.55
N ASP A 279 11.22 -33.24 1.86
CA ASP A 279 12.32 -32.43 2.39
C ASP A 279 12.68 -31.28 1.41
N ARG A 280 13.58 -30.41 1.83
CA ARG A 280 14.05 -29.23 1.11
C ARG A 280 15.57 -29.21 1.02
N GLN A 281 16.11 -28.76 -0.10
CA GLN A 281 17.54 -28.62 -0.32
C GLN A 281 17.88 -27.22 -0.83
N LEU A 282 18.77 -26.53 -0.13
CA LEU A 282 19.33 -25.25 -0.59
C LEU A 282 20.47 -25.50 -1.59
N THR A 283 20.42 -24.82 -2.73
CA THR A 283 21.47 -24.80 -3.77
C THR A 283 21.82 -23.36 -4.08
N VAL A 284 23.12 -23.08 -4.23
CA VAL A 284 23.62 -21.73 -4.49
C VAL A 284 24.26 -21.68 -5.88
N GLY A 285 23.76 -20.78 -6.71
CA GLY A 285 24.32 -20.42 -8.01
C GLY A 285 24.95 -19.02 -7.99
N GLU A 286 25.86 -18.76 -8.93
CA GLU A 286 26.52 -17.47 -9.05
C GLU A 286 26.51 -16.97 -10.50
N ILE A 287 26.20 -15.71 -10.71
CA ILE A 287 26.27 -15.03 -12.01
C ILE A 287 27.17 -13.79 -11.87
N ALA A 288 28.12 -13.64 -12.75
CA ALA A 288 28.88 -12.40 -12.92
C ALA A 288 28.27 -11.57 -14.06
N LEU A 289 28.13 -10.27 -13.84
CA LEU A 289 27.57 -9.34 -14.83
C LEU A 289 28.46 -8.12 -14.95
N ASP A 290 28.94 -7.86 -16.16
CA ASP A 290 29.70 -6.65 -16.49
C ASP A 290 28.74 -5.51 -16.88
N LYS A 291 29.03 -4.31 -16.36
CA LYS A 291 28.24 -3.09 -16.61
C LYS A 291 26.75 -3.28 -16.36
N PRO A 292 26.35 -3.68 -15.15
CA PRO A 292 24.94 -3.86 -14.83
C PRO A 292 24.19 -2.53 -14.89
N HIS A 293 22.92 -2.57 -15.32
CA HIS A 293 22.01 -1.45 -15.09
C HIS A 293 21.61 -1.45 -13.62
N LEU A 294 21.96 -0.39 -12.91
CA LEU A 294 21.68 -0.28 -11.49
C LEU A 294 20.25 0.23 -11.25
N TRP A 295 19.58 -0.38 -10.29
CA TRP A 295 18.32 0.14 -9.79
C TRP A 295 18.56 1.40 -8.93
N SER A 296 17.75 2.43 -9.16
CA SER A 296 17.76 3.65 -8.35
C SER A 296 16.38 4.32 -8.34
N VAL A 297 16.19 5.33 -7.50
CA VAL A 297 14.92 6.09 -7.42
C VAL A 297 14.58 6.84 -8.71
N ASP A 298 15.58 7.22 -9.49
CA ASP A 298 15.41 7.94 -10.76
C ASP A 298 15.40 7.01 -11.99
N THR A 299 16.06 5.87 -11.87
CA THR A 299 16.13 4.83 -12.92
C THR A 299 15.90 3.45 -12.30
N PRO A 300 14.64 3.09 -12.03
CA PRO A 300 14.29 1.85 -11.34
C PRO A 300 14.35 0.64 -12.27
N TYR A 301 15.57 0.25 -12.66
CA TYR A 301 15.80 -0.83 -13.62
C TYR A 301 15.68 -2.20 -12.95
N LEU A 302 14.85 -3.06 -13.51
CA LEU A 302 14.57 -4.40 -13.01
C LEU A 302 15.06 -5.48 -13.98
N TYR A 303 15.56 -6.56 -13.41
CA TYR A 303 15.88 -7.81 -14.08
C TYR A 303 14.88 -8.88 -13.70
N THR A 304 14.73 -9.86 -14.57
CA THR A 304 13.96 -11.08 -14.31
C THR A 304 14.90 -12.28 -14.27
N LEU A 305 14.91 -13.01 -13.17
CA LEU A 305 15.59 -14.30 -13.05
C LEU A 305 14.59 -15.41 -13.27
N LEU A 306 14.81 -16.23 -14.31
CA LEU A 306 14.10 -17.49 -14.51
C LEU A 306 14.95 -18.61 -13.92
N THR A 307 14.41 -19.33 -12.94
CA THR A 307 15.02 -20.53 -12.34
C THR A 307 14.31 -21.78 -12.86
N GLU A 308 14.99 -22.56 -13.66
CA GLU A 308 14.50 -23.83 -14.20
C GLU A 308 15.04 -24.99 -13.39
N VAL A 309 14.15 -25.95 -13.03
CA VAL A 309 14.50 -27.19 -12.35
C VAL A 309 14.43 -28.34 -13.36
N TYR A 310 15.52 -29.04 -13.51
CA TYR A 310 15.63 -30.21 -14.38
C TYR A 310 15.79 -31.50 -13.57
N GLN A 311 14.93 -32.46 -13.82
CA GLN A 311 14.96 -33.82 -13.26
C GLN A 311 15.15 -34.84 -14.40
N HIS A 312 16.17 -35.68 -14.32
CA HIS A 312 16.50 -36.66 -15.39
C HIS A 312 16.57 -36.05 -16.80
N GLY A 313 17.06 -34.80 -16.90
CA GLY A 313 17.18 -34.05 -18.15
C GLY A 313 15.89 -33.39 -18.66
N LYS A 314 14.75 -33.57 -17.98
CA LYS A 314 13.48 -32.93 -18.29
C LYS A 314 13.26 -31.68 -17.41
N LEU A 315 12.75 -30.61 -18.00
CA LEU A 315 12.25 -29.46 -17.28
C LEU A 315 10.99 -29.86 -16.49
N VAL A 316 11.02 -29.71 -15.16
CA VAL A 316 9.91 -30.04 -14.28
C VAL A 316 9.33 -28.85 -13.55
N ASP A 317 10.10 -27.77 -13.41
CA ASP A 317 9.60 -26.52 -12.80
C ASP A 317 10.33 -25.30 -13.38
N ALA A 318 9.65 -24.15 -13.41
CA ALA A 318 10.18 -22.87 -13.87
C ALA A 318 9.63 -21.76 -12.97
N TYR A 319 10.51 -21.12 -12.19
CA TYR A 319 10.16 -20.10 -11.21
C TYR A 319 10.76 -18.74 -11.60
N THR A 320 9.92 -17.74 -11.66
CA THR A 320 10.33 -16.37 -12.03
C THR A 320 10.48 -15.49 -10.79
N THR A 321 11.59 -14.74 -10.72
CA THR A 321 11.87 -13.80 -9.64
C THR A 321 12.28 -12.46 -10.24
N THR A 322 11.58 -11.38 -9.90
CA THR A 322 11.99 -10.02 -10.23
C THR A 322 13.04 -9.55 -9.23
N THR A 323 14.08 -8.84 -9.69
CA THR A 323 15.14 -8.30 -8.84
C THR A 323 15.76 -7.05 -9.43
N GLY A 324 16.42 -6.25 -8.59
CA GLY A 324 17.20 -5.08 -9.03
C GLY A 324 18.60 -5.10 -8.44
N ILE A 325 19.58 -4.67 -9.24
CA ILE A 325 20.98 -4.64 -8.83
C ILE A 325 21.29 -3.27 -8.24
N ARG A 326 21.69 -3.21 -6.98
CA ARG A 326 22.02 -1.96 -6.27
C ARG A 326 22.96 -2.18 -5.09
N ASP A 327 23.63 -1.10 -4.67
CA ASP A 327 24.36 -1.01 -3.40
C ASP A 327 23.63 -0.03 -2.48
N ILE A 328 23.35 -0.47 -1.25
CA ILE A 328 22.72 0.35 -0.19
C ILE A 328 23.63 0.39 1.03
N ARG A 329 23.82 1.58 1.58
CA ARG A 329 24.62 1.77 2.80
C ARG A 329 23.99 2.81 3.71
N PHE A 330 24.05 2.55 4.99
CA PHE A 330 23.85 3.55 6.03
C PHE A 330 25.20 3.89 6.67
N ASP A 331 25.55 5.14 6.64
CA ASP A 331 26.82 5.67 7.17
C ASP A 331 26.54 6.62 8.32
N ALA A 332 27.32 6.52 9.38
CA ALA A 332 27.11 7.31 10.60
C ALA A 332 27.37 8.81 10.42
N ASP A 333 28.08 9.23 9.38
CA ASP A 333 28.41 10.63 9.09
C ASP A 333 27.73 11.18 7.86
N LYS A 334 27.41 10.30 6.87
CA LYS A 334 26.87 10.68 5.55
C LYS A 334 25.39 10.32 5.37
N GLY A 335 24.80 9.63 6.35
CA GLY A 335 23.41 9.17 6.27
C GLY A 335 23.24 7.98 5.33
N PHE A 336 22.26 8.03 4.43
CA PHE A 336 21.99 6.95 3.47
C PHE A 336 22.71 7.18 2.13
N LEU A 337 23.27 6.11 1.58
CA LEU A 337 23.89 6.10 0.26
C LEU A 337 23.25 5.01 -0.61
N LEU A 338 22.90 5.37 -1.84
CA LEU A 338 22.44 4.47 -2.88
C LEU A 338 23.46 4.48 -4.02
N ASN A 339 23.98 3.29 -4.38
CA ASN A 339 25.02 3.15 -5.40
C ASN A 339 26.21 4.09 -5.17
N GLY A 340 26.65 4.20 -3.91
CA GLY A 340 27.75 5.04 -3.47
C GLY A 340 27.47 6.55 -3.43
N GLN A 341 26.28 6.99 -3.82
CA GLN A 341 25.90 8.41 -3.81
C GLN A 341 25.01 8.72 -2.59
N PRO A 342 25.29 9.80 -1.85
CA PRO A 342 24.42 10.24 -0.76
C PRO A 342 23.01 10.58 -1.28
N LEU A 343 22.00 10.04 -0.63
CA LEU A 343 20.60 10.28 -0.93
C LEU A 343 19.82 10.54 0.37
N LYS A 344 19.18 11.70 0.46
CA LYS A 344 18.30 12.00 1.59
C LYS A 344 16.96 11.31 1.41
N LEU A 345 16.53 10.49 2.38
CA LEU A 345 15.21 9.88 2.40
C LEU A 345 14.16 10.96 2.65
N LYS A 346 13.24 11.10 1.72
CA LYS A 346 12.10 12.02 1.70
C LYS A 346 10.85 11.17 1.79
N GLY A 347 10.61 10.64 2.99
CA GLY A 347 9.67 9.56 3.22
C GLY A 347 8.35 10.00 3.82
N VAL A 348 7.37 9.12 3.70
CA VAL A 348 6.07 9.16 4.39
C VAL A 348 5.71 7.78 4.93
N ASN A 349 4.96 7.74 6.01
CA ASN A 349 4.30 6.54 6.50
C ASN A 349 3.01 6.31 5.73
N MET A 350 2.61 5.05 5.52
CA MET A 350 1.41 4.71 4.76
C MET A 350 0.62 3.60 5.43
N HIS A 351 -0.65 3.88 5.73
CA HIS A 351 -1.64 2.84 6.02
C HIS A 351 -2.28 2.31 4.75
N GLN A 352 -2.86 1.10 4.83
CA GLN A 352 -3.43 0.38 3.71
C GLN A 352 -4.97 0.49 3.69
N ASP A 353 -5.47 1.72 3.55
CA ASP A 353 -6.90 1.95 3.40
C ASP A 353 -7.20 3.08 2.41
N HIS A 354 -8.39 3.06 1.82
CA HIS A 354 -8.87 4.08 0.89
C HIS A 354 -10.40 4.12 0.89
N PRO A 355 -11.02 5.30 0.62
CA PRO A 355 -12.48 5.40 0.55
C PRO A 355 -13.11 4.38 -0.40
N GLY A 356 -14.23 3.78 0.01
CA GLY A 356 -15.00 2.83 -0.77
C GLY A 356 -14.48 1.40 -0.77
N VAL A 357 -13.20 1.17 -0.48
CA VAL A 357 -12.59 -0.16 -0.50
C VAL A 357 -11.98 -0.59 0.85
N GLY A 358 -11.80 0.36 1.78
CA GLY A 358 -11.13 0.09 3.06
C GLY A 358 -9.74 -0.48 2.86
N ALA A 359 -9.42 -1.57 3.57
CA ALA A 359 -8.13 -2.27 3.44
C ALA A 359 -8.03 -3.15 2.18
N GLY A 360 -9.14 -3.46 1.52
CA GLY A 360 -9.19 -4.26 0.29
C GLY A 360 -8.84 -3.42 -0.96
N ILE A 361 -7.61 -2.92 -1.04
CA ILE A 361 -7.18 -1.98 -2.09
C ILE A 361 -6.81 -2.71 -3.37
N PRO A 362 -7.48 -2.43 -4.53
CA PRO A 362 -7.06 -2.94 -5.83
C PRO A 362 -5.65 -2.47 -6.23
N ASP A 363 -4.92 -3.27 -7.01
CA ASP A 363 -3.53 -3.01 -7.40
C ASP A 363 -3.33 -1.65 -8.08
N ALA A 364 -4.22 -1.33 -9.01
CA ALA A 364 -4.17 -0.06 -9.73
C ALA A 364 -4.30 1.16 -8.79
N LEU A 365 -5.08 1.02 -7.71
CA LEU A 365 -5.25 2.07 -6.71
C LEU A 365 -4.00 2.20 -5.82
N GLN A 366 -3.28 1.10 -5.56
CA GLN A 366 -1.98 1.14 -4.87
C GLN A 366 -0.97 1.94 -5.70
N VAL A 367 -0.88 1.67 -6.99
CA VAL A 367 -0.04 2.43 -7.93
C VAL A 367 -0.43 3.92 -7.98
N TYR A 368 -1.73 4.22 -8.02
CA TYR A 368 -2.23 5.60 -7.96
C TYR A 368 -1.75 6.32 -6.71
N ARG A 369 -1.89 5.71 -5.53
CA ARG A 369 -1.46 6.31 -4.25
C ARG A 369 0.03 6.66 -4.24
N LEU A 370 0.89 5.76 -4.72
CA LEU A 370 2.32 6.01 -4.82
C LEU A 370 2.65 7.13 -5.82
N LYS A 371 1.97 7.18 -6.96
CA LYS A 371 2.13 8.26 -7.95
C LYS A 371 1.73 9.62 -7.39
N GLU A 372 0.65 9.69 -6.61
CA GLU A 372 0.25 10.95 -5.96
C GLU A 372 1.34 11.45 -5.00
N LEU A 373 1.91 10.60 -4.17
CA LEU A 373 3.03 10.97 -3.29
C LEU A 373 4.27 11.40 -4.07
N LYS A 374 4.60 10.70 -5.14
CA LYS A 374 5.77 11.02 -5.97
C LYS A 374 5.67 12.40 -6.63
N LYS A 375 4.45 12.89 -6.95
CA LYS A 375 4.21 14.27 -7.45
C LYS A 375 4.73 15.36 -6.50
N PHE A 376 4.80 15.05 -5.21
CA PHE A 376 5.27 15.96 -4.17
C PHE A 376 6.71 15.69 -3.73
N GLY A 377 7.42 14.83 -4.45
CA GLY A 377 8.85 14.57 -4.27
C GLY A 377 9.18 13.49 -3.26
N CYS A 378 8.20 12.69 -2.81
CA CYS A 378 8.47 11.50 -2.01
C CYS A 378 9.32 10.51 -2.81
N ASN A 379 10.39 10.03 -2.19
CA ASN A 379 11.26 8.97 -2.73
C ASN A 379 11.31 7.73 -1.85
N ALA A 380 10.59 7.74 -0.72
CA ALA A 380 10.56 6.63 0.22
C ALA A 380 9.19 6.52 0.90
N CYS A 381 8.82 5.31 1.32
CA CYS A 381 7.69 5.06 2.22
C CYS A 381 8.06 4.04 3.30
N ARG A 382 7.37 4.08 4.43
CA ARG A 382 7.43 3.08 5.49
C ARG A 382 6.07 2.41 5.59
N SER A 383 6.07 1.09 5.58
CA SER A 383 4.85 0.31 5.82
C SER A 383 4.46 0.44 7.30
N SER A 384 3.39 1.14 7.58
CA SER A 384 2.95 1.34 8.96
C SER A 384 1.62 0.63 9.21
N HIS A 385 1.51 -0.32 10.14
CA HIS A 385 2.63 -0.95 10.85
C HIS A 385 2.52 -2.46 10.60
N ASN A 386 2.72 -2.86 9.35
CA ASN A 386 2.56 -4.24 8.90
C ASN A 386 3.19 -4.42 7.50
N PRO A 387 3.48 -5.65 7.08
CA PRO A 387 4.00 -5.92 5.74
C PRO A 387 3.05 -5.43 4.63
N MET A 388 3.62 -4.78 3.62
CA MET A 388 2.88 -4.37 2.41
C MET A 388 2.38 -5.60 1.62
N THR A 389 1.45 -5.35 0.69
CA THR A 389 1.11 -6.36 -0.32
C THR A 389 2.28 -6.54 -1.29
N PRO A 390 2.46 -7.72 -1.88
CA PRO A 390 3.46 -7.93 -2.93
C PRO A 390 3.32 -6.92 -4.07
N GLU A 391 2.09 -6.62 -4.49
CA GLU A 391 1.77 -5.70 -5.60
C GLU A 391 2.16 -4.25 -5.26
N MET A 392 2.06 -3.85 -3.99
CA MET A 392 2.54 -2.53 -3.54
C MET A 392 4.07 -2.44 -3.60
N LEU A 393 4.77 -3.53 -3.25
CA LEU A 393 6.23 -3.60 -3.35
C LEU A 393 6.68 -3.63 -4.81
N ASP A 394 5.99 -4.36 -5.70
CA ASP A 394 6.22 -4.34 -7.14
C ASP A 394 6.04 -2.93 -7.72
N ALA A 395 5.03 -2.20 -7.25
CA ALA A 395 4.82 -0.81 -7.63
C ALA A 395 5.96 0.10 -7.11
N CYS A 396 6.44 -0.10 -5.88
CA CYS A 396 7.61 0.62 -5.34
C CYS A 396 8.87 0.32 -6.15
N ASP A 397 9.10 -0.94 -6.51
CA ASP A 397 10.24 -1.36 -7.34
C ASP A 397 10.22 -0.66 -8.71
N SER A 398 9.06 -0.63 -9.37
CA SER A 398 8.91 -0.06 -10.71
C SER A 398 8.89 1.47 -10.73
N LEU A 399 8.42 2.10 -9.66
CA LEU A 399 8.35 3.56 -9.53
C LEU A 399 9.60 4.18 -8.90
N GLY A 400 10.52 3.39 -8.37
CA GLY A 400 11.72 3.88 -7.70
C GLY A 400 11.41 4.54 -6.35
N ILE A 401 10.61 3.87 -5.51
CA ILE A 401 10.29 4.32 -4.15
C ILE A 401 10.96 3.37 -3.16
N LEU A 402 11.83 3.89 -2.31
CA LEU A 402 12.51 3.13 -1.27
C LEU A 402 11.53 2.75 -0.15
N VAL A 403 11.72 1.57 0.45
CA VAL A 403 10.79 1.04 1.46
C VAL A 403 11.52 0.66 2.75
N ILE A 404 10.97 1.09 3.89
CA ILE A 404 11.18 0.43 5.17
C ILE A 404 10.01 -0.53 5.34
N GLU A 405 10.29 -1.83 5.28
CA GLU A 405 9.28 -2.87 5.43
C GLU A 405 9.18 -3.29 6.89
N GLU A 406 7.97 -3.22 7.46
CA GLU A 406 7.77 -3.37 8.90
C GLU A 406 6.99 -4.62 9.27
N ASN A 407 7.54 -5.38 10.23
CA ASN A 407 6.86 -6.48 10.88
C ASN A 407 5.84 -5.95 11.90
N ARG A 408 4.64 -6.56 11.95
CA ARG A 408 3.57 -6.06 12.82
C ARG A 408 3.88 -6.19 14.31
N LEU A 409 4.46 -7.31 14.73
CA LEU A 409 4.61 -7.65 16.15
C LEU A 409 6.08 -7.75 16.57
N THR A 410 6.45 -7.03 17.63
CA THR A 410 7.77 -7.13 18.26
C THR A 410 7.79 -8.27 19.29
N GLY A 411 8.59 -9.28 19.03
CA GLY A 411 8.72 -10.42 19.94
C GLY A 411 9.62 -11.52 19.41
N VAL A 412 9.95 -12.46 20.29
CA VAL A 412 10.93 -13.52 20.00
C VAL A 412 10.40 -14.93 20.29
N ASN A 413 9.10 -15.08 20.55
CA ASN A 413 8.47 -16.39 20.61
C ASN A 413 8.36 -16.99 19.20
N GLU A 414 7.97 -18.24 19.10
CA GLU A 414 7.92 -18.98 17.85
C GLU A 414 6.99 -18.31 16.82
N GLU A 415 5.84 -17.82 17.27
CA GLU A 415 4.87 -17.16 16.40
C GLU A 415 5.43 -15.85 15.80
N HIS A 416 5.97 -14.96 16.64
CA HIS A 416 6.54 -13.69 16.18
C HIS A 416 7.76 -13.90 15.28
N THR A 417 8.61 -14.87 15.60
CA THR A 417 9.76 -15.22 14.74
C THR A 417 9.31 -15.77 13.39
N ARG A 418 8.24 -16.57 13.37
CA ARG A 418 7.64 -17.11 12.16
C ARG A 418 7.07 -15.99 11.27
N LEU A 419 6.39 -15.00 11.87
CA LEU A 419 5.86 -13.85 11.14
C LEU A 419 6.98 -13.03 10.50
N LEU A 420 8.02 -12.69 11.27
CA LEU A 420 9.20 -11.97 10.78
C LEU A 420 9.88 -12.74 9.62
N LYS A 421 10.05 -14.04 9.76
CA LYS A 421 10.65 -14.87 8.72
C LYS A 421 9.81 -14.88 7.44
N ARG A 422 8.48 -15.03 7.55
CA ARG A 422 7.57 -15.03 6.38
C ARG A 422 7.61 -13.73 5.62
N MET A 423 7.62 -12.58 6.32
CA MET A 423 7.79 -11.27 5.71
C MET A 423 9.10 -11.21 4.91
N ILE A 424 10.22 -11.54 5.54
CA ILE A 424 11.54 -11.46 4.90
C ILE A 424 11.64 -12.44 3.73
N ASP A 425 11.23 -13.70 3.87
CA ASP A 425 11.31 -14.70 2.80
C ASP A 425 10.50 -14.28 1.57
N ARG A 426 9.30 -13.70 1.79
CA ARG A 426 8.44 -13.22 0.71
C ARG A 426 9.06 -12.03 -0.03
N ASP A 427 9.63 -11.07 0.72
CA ASP A 427 9.89 -9.73 0.20
C ASP A 427 11.38 -9.44 -0.08
N ARG A 428 12.30 -10.30 0.33
CA ARG A 428 13.77 -10.04 0.24
C ARG A 428 14.32 -9.83 -1.17
N ASN A 429 13.55 -10.17 -2.23
CA ASN A 429 13.97 -9.93 -3.60
C ASN A 429 13.64 -8.52 -4.11
N HIS A 430 12.79 -7.75 -3.42
CA HIS A 430 12.44 -6.39 -3.81
C HIS A 430 13.60 -5.41 -3.61
N PRO A 431 14.13 -4.78 -4.69
CA PRO A 431 15.22 -3.81 -4.55
C PRO A 431 14.81 -2.53 -3.83
N CYS A 432 13.52 -2.19 -3.79
CA CYS A 432 13.04 -1.01 -3.07
C CYS A 432 13.23 -1.11 -1.55
N ILE A 433 13.23 -2.31 -0.96
CA ILE A 433 13.39 -2.48 0.49
C ILE A 433 14.83 -2.19 0.91
N ILE A 434 14.99 -1.23 1.82
CA ILE A 434 16.31 -0.79 2.32
C ILE A 434 16.56 -1.15 3.79
N LEU A 435 15.52 -1.41 4.57
CA LEU A 435 15.58 -1.78 5.99
C LEU A 435 14.45 -2.74 6.32
N TRP A 436 14.72 -3.66 7.24
CA TRP A 436 13.72 -4.44 7.95
C TRP A 436 13.41 -3.77 9.28
N SER A 437 12.17 -3.33 9.48
CA SER A 437 11.70 -2.80 10.76
C SER A 437 11.04 -3.90 11.59
N VAL A 438 11.44 -4.02 12.85
CA VAL A 438 10.95 -5.09 13.72
C VAL A 438 9.85 -4.66 14.67
N GLY A 439 9.34 -3.45 14.55
CA GLY A 439 8.19 -2.97 15.29
C GLY A 439 8.16 -1.46 15.49
N ASN A 440 7.07 -1.00 16.08
CA ASN A 440 6.76 0.41 16.30
C ASN A 440 6.23 0.68 17.70
N GLU A 441 6.83 1.63 18.40
CA GLU A 441 6.36 2.22 19.65
C GLU A 441 5.96 1.22 20.73
N GLU A 442 6.86 0.32 21.03
CA GLU A 442 6.67 -0.69 22.08
C GLU A 442 6.85 -0.08 23.48
N TRP A 443 6.00 0.83 23.87
CA TRP A 443 6.12 1.66 25.08
C TRP A 443 6.40 0.85 26.35
N GLY A 444 5.89 -0.38 26.44
CA GLY A 444 6.12 -1.27 27.57
C GLY A 444 7.56 -1.70 27.75
N ILE A 445 8.39 -1.66 26.72
CA ILE A 445 9.77 -2.18 26.71
C ILE A 445 10.82 -1.20 26.18
N GLU A 446 10.46 -0.07 25.58
CA GLU A 446 11.41 0.88 24.97
C GLU A 446 12.50 1.37 25.94
N TRP A 447 12.18 1.50 27.23
CA TRP A 447 13.08 1.95 28.30
C TRP A 447 13.73 0.83 29.08
N LYS A 448 13.43 -0.44 28.76
CA LYS A 448 13.83 -1.59 29.56
C LYS A 448 14.93 -2.38 28.87
N GLU A 449 15.77 -3.00 29.70
CA GLU A 449 16.77 -3.95 29.23
C GLU A 449 16.15 -5.16 28.48
N SER A 450 14.92 -5.54 28.82
CA SER A 450 14.17 -6.56 28.06
C SER A 450 13.94 -6.14 26.61
N GLY A 451 13.63 -4.87 26.36
CA GLY A 451 13.51 -4.34 25.00
C GLY A 451 14.83 -4.42 24.23
N THR A 452 15.95 -4.08 24.89
CA THR A 452 17.29 -4.27 24.31
C THR A 452 17.54 -5.73 23.91
N ARG A 453 17.25 -6.70 24.79
CA ARG A 453 17.45 -8.12 24.49
C ARG A 453 16.53 -8.63 23.37
N ILE A 454 15.26 -8.25 23.39
CA ILE A 454 14.28 -8.63 22.34
C ILE A 454 14.73 -8.09 20.98
N ALA A 455 15.02 -6.80 20.89
CA ALA A 455 15.48 -6.18 19.66
C ALA A 455 16.81 -6.76 19.16
N ALA A 456 17.76 -7.08 20.06
CA ALA A 456 18.99 -7.75 19.70
C ALA A 456 18.74 -9.14 19.07
N THR A 457 17.84 -9.91 19.66
CA THR A 457 17.48 -11.24 19.12
C THR A 457 16.79 -11.12 17.75
N MET A 458 15.86 -10.17 17.61
CA MET A 458 15.19 -9.93 16.31
C MET A 458 16.20 -9.46 15.24
N ARG A 459 17.20 -8.66 15.61
CA ARG A 459 18.28 -8.25 14.70
C ARG A 459 19.04 -9.48 14.17
N GLU A 460 19.40 -10.40 15.05
CA GLU A 460 20.10 -11.64 14.66
C GLU A 460 19.22 -12.50 13.71
N TYR A 461 17.92 -12.53 13.94
CA TYR A 461 16.99 -13.19 13.00
C TYR A 461 16.94 -12.48 11.64
N CYS A 462 16.84 -11.14 11.62
CA CYS A 462 16.88 -10.38 10.35
C CYS A 462 18.16 -10.71 9.56
N HIS A 463 19.32 -10.65 10.19
CA HIS A 463 20.62 -10.94 9.54
C HIS A 463 20.75 -12.41 9.10
N ARG A 464 20.09 -13.34 9.80
CA ARG A 464 20.04 -14.74 9.41
C ARG A 464 19.17 -14.97 8.18
N PHE A 465 18.01 -14.31 8.11
CA PHE A 465 17.05 -14.48 7.01
C PHE A 465 17.41 -13.65 5.77
N ASP A 466 18.06 -12.51 5.99
CA ASP A 466 18.59 -11.64 4.95
C ASP A 466 19.87 -10.92 5.44
N PRO A 467 21.06 -11.42 5.09
CA PRO A 467 22.33 -10.80 5.48
C PRO A 467 22.65 -9.52 4.71
N THR A 468 21.82 -9.11 3.76
CA THR A 468 22.09 -7.98 2.85
C THR A 468 21.49 -6.66 3.33
N ARG A 469 20.54 -6.70 4.25
CA ARG A 469 19.84 -5.53 4.78
C ARG A 469 20.02 -5.40 6.28
N LEU A 470 20.02 -4.15 6.73
CA LEU A 470 20.11 -3.79 8.13
C LEU A 470 18.72 -3.77 8.79
N MET A 471 18.71 -3.89 10.13
CA MET A 471 17.51 -3.84 10.94
C MET A 471 17.33 -2.46 11.58
N THR A 472 16.08 -2.00 11.62
CA THR A 472 15.64 -0.84 12.41
C THR A 472 14.49 -1.21 13.34
N VAL A 473 14.22 -0.37 14.31
CA VAL A 473 13.02 -0.38 15.14
C VAL A 473 12.64 1.08 15.41
N ALA A 474 11.36 1.38 15.38
CA ALA A 474 10.84 2.73 15.62
C ALA A 474 10.51 2.91 17.11
N SER A 475 11.13 3.89 17.76
CA SER A 475 10.90 4.20 19.18
C SER A 475 10.36 5.59 19.38
N SER A 476 9.30 5.72 20.18
CA SER A 476 8.69 7.01 20.52
C SER A 476 9.58 7.85 21.42
N SER A 477 10.29 7.24 22.38
CA SER A 477 11.13 7.99 23.33
C SER A 477 12.18 7.16 24.04
N GLY A 478 12.05 5.84 24.01
CA GLY A 478 12.91 4.94 24.80
C GLY A 478 14.22 4.61 24.08
N PRO A 479 15.39 4.94 24.67
CA PRO A 479 16.68 4.67 24.05
C PRO A 479 17.10 3.20 24.10
N ALA A 480 16.58 2.40 25.05
CA ALA A 480 17.05 1.05 25.31
C ALA A 480 16.79 0.10 24.13
N ILE A 481 15.63 0.15 23.54
CA ILE A 481 15.28 -0.68 22.37
C ILE A 481 16.11 -0.31 21.13
N LEU A 482 16.61 0.94 21.03
CA LEU A 482 17.45 1.42 19.94
C LEU A 482 18.92 1.00 20.05
N ILE A 483 19.38 0.51 21.21
CA ILE A 483 20.80 0.15 21.41
C ILE A 483 21.26 -0.93 20.42
N PRO A 484 20.54 -2.03 20.22
CA PRO A 484 20.98 -3.08 19.30
C PRO A 484 20.64 -2.80 17.84
N ALA A 485 19.81 -1.82 17.53
CA ALA A 485 19.41 -1.52 16.16
C ALA A 485 20.61 -1.13 15.29
N ASP A 486 20.68 -1.66 14.07
CA ASP A 486 21.71 -1.25 13.08
C ASP A 486 21.52 0.19 12.66
N VAL A 487 20.25 0.62 12.53
CA VAL A 487 19.84 1.99 12.25
C VAL A 487 18.74 2.38 13.25
N ALA A 488 18.97 3.39 14.07
CA ALA A 488 17.99 3.86 15.04
C ALA A 488 16.85 4.59 14.34
N GLY A 489 15.60 4.17 14.59
CA GLY A 489 14.38 4.83 14.12
C GLY A 489 13.81 5.73 15.21
N TYR A 490 13.85 7.04 14.98
CA TYR A 490 13.29 8.01 15.92
C TYR A 490 11.87 8.41 15.50
N ASN A 491 10.90 8.18 16.39
CA ASN A 491 9.58 8.76 16.25
C ASN A 491 9.56 10.09 17.00
N TYR A 492 9.38 11.18 16.24
CA TYR A 492 9.28 12.56 16.71
C TYR A 492 10.53 13.15 17.40
N ILE A 493 11.17 14.07 16.72
CA ILE A 493 12.38 14.79 17.25
C ILE A 493 12.14 15.50 18.58
N LEU A 494 10.90 15.84 18.91
CA LEU A 494 10.56 16.45 20.21
C LEU A 494 10.58 15.47 21.37
N GLN A 495 10.41 14.19 21.10
CA GLN A 495 10.39 13.12 22.10
C GLN A 495 11.75 12.44 22.24
N ASN A 496 12.63 12.59 21.24
CA ASN A 496 13.93 11.92 21.20
C ASN A 496 15.06 12.95 21.23
N PRO A 497 15.99 12.88 22.20
CA PRO A 497 17.16 13.75 22.26
C PRO A 497 18.24 13.33 21.24
N VAL A 498 17.93 13.43 19.93
CA VAL A 498 18.75 12.92 18.82
C VAL A 498 20.20 13.38 18.88
N GLU A 499 20.44 14.66 19.20
CA GLU A 499 21.78 15.22 19.32
C GLU A 499 22.57 14.65 20.51
N GLN A 500 21.88 14.36 21.62
CA GLN A 500 22.50 13.72 22.77
C GLN A 500 22.84 12.27 22.46
N HIS A 501 21.91 11.54 21.81
CA HIS A 501 22.16 10.16 21.38
C HIS A 501 23.33 10.07 20.40
N ARG A 502 23.53 11.08 19.53
CA ARG A 502 24.70 11.14 18.66
C ARG A 502 26.01 11.23 19.43
N LYS A 503 26.05 11.99 20.54
CA LYS A 503 27.23 12.10 21.41
C LYS A 503 27.48 10.84 22.21
N ASP A 504 26.40 10.25 22.75
CA ASP A 504 26.49 9.06 23.59
C ASP A 504 26.85 7.80 22.77
N TYR A 505 26.48 7.77 21.48
CA TYR A 505 26.69 6.65 20.56
C TYR A 505 27.29 7.15 19.22
N PRO A 506 28.59 7.52 19.18
CA PRO A 506 29.19 8.19 18.02
C PRO A 506 29.14 7.45 16.69
N GLY A 507 29.03 6.16 16.69
CA GLY A 507 28.90 5.34 15.46
C GLY A 507 27.47 5.06 15.02
N ARG A 508 26.46 5.59 15.72
CA ARG A 508 25.04 5.29 15.45
C ARG A 508 24.59 5.88 14.14
N ARG A 509 24.03 5.02 13.29
CA ARG A 509 23.26 5.39 12.10
C ARG A 509 21.83 5.66 12.54
N ALA A 510 21.17 6.65 11.93
CA ALA A 510 19.83 7.00 12.37
C ALA A 510 18.99 7.66 11.28
N LEU A 511 17.68 7.58 11.46
CA LEU A 511 16.67 8.25 10.65
C LEU A 511 15.46 8.63 11.52
N GLY A 512 14.59 9.49 11.00
CA GLY A 512 13.27 9.72 11.57
C GLY A 512 12.27 8.73 10.99
N SER A 513 11.88 7.73 11.78
CA SER A 513 10.87 6.74 11.35
C SER A 513 9.47 7.33 11.33
N GLU A 514 9.21 8.32 12.19
CA GLU A 514 7.99 9.13 12.16
C GLU A 514 8.28 10.58 12.53
N GLU A 515 7.74 11.50 11.74
CA GLU A 515 7.62 12.92 12.08
C GLU A 515 6.22 13.41 11.76
N THR A 516 5.59 14.13 12.69
CA THR A 516 4.21 14.56 12.47
C THR A 516 4.14 15.75 11.52
N THR A 517 3.20 15.71 10.58
CA THR A 517 2.96 16.81 9.66
C THR A 517 2.11 17.90 10.32
N GLY A 518 1.15 17.50 11.16
CA GLY A 518 0.17 18.42 11.74
C GLY A 518 -0.65 19.17 10.69
N CYS A 519 -0.88 18.58 9.50
CA CYS A 519 -1.49 19.25 8.35
C CYS A 519 -2.94 19.67 8.53
N GLY A 520 -3.67 19.01 9.45
CA GLY A 520 -5.09 19.31 9.67
C GLY A 520 -6.00 18.84 8.53
N THR A 521 -7.20 19.40 8.47
CA THR A 521 -8.19 19.10 7.44
C THR A 521 -7.96 19.94 6.19
N ARG A 522 -8.06 19.35 5.01
CA ARG A 522 -7.89 20.04 3.73
C ARG A 522 -8.82 21.26 3.59
N GLY A 523 -8.23 22.44 3.36
CA GLY A 523 -8.95 23.68 3.11
C GLY A 523 -9.61 24.30 4.35
N ILE A 524 -9.26 23.87 5.57
CA ILE A 524 -9.77 24.43 6.83
C ILE A 524 -8.71 25.34 7.46
N TYR A 525 -9.03 26.62 7.61
CA TYR A 525 -8.11 27.66 8.10
C TYR A 525 -8.54 28.31 9.40
N PHE A 526 -9.78 28.08 9.83
CA PHE A 526 -10.34 28.59 11.06
C PHE A 526 -10.88 27.43 11.89
N ASP A 527 -11.06 27.66 13.20
CA ASP A 527 -11.52 26.64 14.11
C ASP A 527 -12.87 26.03 13.67
N ALA A 528 -12.87 24.73 13.50
CA ALA A 528 -14.02 23.93 13.12
C ALA A 528 -14.10 22.60 13.92
N HIS A 529 -13.52 22.60 15.13
CA HIS A 529 -13.47 21.41 16.00
C HIS A 529 -14.87 20.80 16.27
N GLY A 530 -15.89 21.63 16.42
CA GLY A 530 -17.28 21.16 16.58
C GLY A 530 -17.82 20.33 15.40
N LYS A 531 -17.18 20.44 14.22
CA LYS A 531 -17.50 19.67 13.01
C LYS A 531 -16.55 18.48 12.80
N GLY A 532 -15.61 18.22 13.72
CA GLY A 532 -14.60 17.19 13.57
C GLY A 532 -13.43 17.57 12.67
N HIS A 533 -13.23 18.84 12.40
CA HIS A 533 -12.17 19.37 11.53
C HIS A 533 -11.10 20.11 12.34
N MET A 534 -9.88 20.07 11.90
CA MET A 534 -8.72 20.64 12.57
C MET A 534 -7.95 21.59 11.63
N VAL A 535 -7.55 22.73 12.16
CA VAL A 535 -6.60 23.64 11.50
C VAL A 535 -5.20 23.07 11.61
N ALA A 536 -4.38 23.21 10.57
CA ALA A 536 -2.98 22.80 10.59
C ALA A 536 -2.23 23.39 11.80
N HIS A 537 -1.38 22.58 12.43
CA HIS A 537 -0.70 22.94 13.67
C HIS A 537 0.22 24.15 13.54
N ASN A 538 0.94 24.29 12.44
CA ASN A 538 1.84 25.40 12.16
C ASN A 538 1.13 26.76 11.99
N ARG A 539 -0.20 26.77 11.86
CA ARG A 539 -1.00 27.98 11.66
C ARG A 539 -1.78 28.42 12.89
N LYS A 540 -1.66 27.70 13.99
CA LYS A 540 -2.34 28.11 15.22
C LYS A 540 -1.70 29.40 15.73
N PRO A 541 -2.46 30.53 15.87
CA PRO A 541 -1.96 31.70 16.55
C PRO A 541 -1.58 31.27 17.97
N ASN A 542 -0.37 31.53 18.43
CA ASN A 542 0.12 31.14 19.75
C ASN A 542 0.24 29.61 19.98
N GLY A 543 0.17 28.81 18.94
CA GLY A 543 0.59 27.40 19.04
C GLY A 543 2.07 27.40 19.40
N PRO A 544 2.49 26.81 20.52
CA PRO A 544 3.92 26.71 20.75
C PRO A 544 4.48 25.83 19.68
N ASP A 545 5.46 26.32 18.91
CA ASP A 545 6.39 25.48 18.12
C ASP A 545 7.00 24.36 18.99
N SER A 546 6.73 24.39 20.29
CA SER A 546 7.38 23.62 21.30
C SER A 546 6.77 22.26 21.59
N LEU A 547 5.48 22.03 21.29
CA LEU A 547 4.81 20.79 21.71
C LEU A 547 4.31 19.91 20.57
N LEU A 548 4.19 20.43 19.35
CA LEU A 548 3.71 19.68 18.21
C LEU A 548 4.69 19.85 17.07
N ASN A 549 5.20 18.77 16.54
CA ASN A 549 5.97 18.78 15.32
C ASN A 549 5.14 19.38 14.19
N CYS A 550 5.74 20.22 13.38
CA CYS A 550 5.18 20.68 12.13
C CYS A 550 6.11 20.28 10.99
N ILE A 551 5.56 20.24 9.79
CA ILE A 551 6.26 19.76 8.60
C ILE A 551 7.58 20.52 8.35
N GLU A 552 7.59 21.82 8.50
CA GLU A 552 8.79 22.66 8.29
C GLU A 552 9.90 22.33 9.28
N ARG A 553 9.55 22.18 10.54
CA ARG A 553 10.50 21.86 11.61
C ARG A 553 11.13 20.48 11.39
N GLY A 554 10.31 19.49 11.07
CA GLY A 554 10.81 18.14 10.78
C GLY A 554 11.80 18.17 9.61
N TRP A 555 11.39 18.68 8.45
CA TRP A 555 12.26 18.69 7.28
C TRP A 555 13.54 19.49 7.52
N LYS A 556 13.46 20.69 8.07
CA LYS A 556 14.61 21.53 8.39
C LYS A 556 15.61 20.81 9.28
N PHE A 557 15.13 20.13 10.34
CA PHE A 557 15.99 19.39 11.26
C PHE A 557 16.78 18.29 10.54
N TYR A 558 16.12 17.50 9.69
CA TYR A 558 16.76 16.39 8.99
C TYR A 558 17.63 16.84 7.79
N ASP A 559 17.22 17.88 7.04
CA ASP A 559 17.99 18.40 5.90
C ASP A 559 19.32 19.03 6.35
N GLU A 560 19.34 19.72 7.49
CA GLU A 560 20.52 20.36 8.04
C GLU A 560 21.54 19.38 8.67
N ARG A 561 21.21 18.09 8.77
CA ARG A 561 22.04 17.05 9.41
C ARG A 561 22.41 15.93 8.43
N PRO A 562 23.58 16.04 7.77
CA PRO A 562 23.99 15.03 6.78
C PRO A 562 24.04 13.60 7.32
N TYR A 563 24.36 13.43 8.61
CA TYR A 563 24.47 12.13 9.26
C TYR A 563 23.11 11.41 9.47
N LEU A 564 22.00 12.12 9.44
CA LEU A 564 20.67 11.53 9.46
C LEU A 564 20.28 11.11 8.04
N ALA A 565 19.86 9.85 7.88
CA ALA A 565 19.50 9.31 6.57
C ALA A 565 18.33 10.04 5.90
N GLY A 566 17.44 10.62 6.70
CA GLY A 566 16.23 11.31 6.28
C GLY A 566 15.11 11.07 7.27
N LEU A 567 13.88 11.27 6.84
CA LEU A 567 12.70 11.12 7.68
C LEU A 567 11.53 10.50 6.93
N PHE A 568 10.54 10.04 7.69
CA PHE A 568 9.24 9.58 7.21
C PHE A 568 8.14 10.34 7.95
N TYR A 569 7.35 11.13 7.24
CA TYR A 569 6.26 11.88 7.85
C TYR A 569 5.08 10.99 8.23
N TRP A 570 4.46 11.28 9.33
CA TRP A 570 3.19 10.72 9.77
C TRP A 570 2.05 11.67 9.38
N THR A 571 1.36 11.50 8.22
CA THR A 571 1.49 10.42 7.25
C THR A 571 1.45 10.92 5.80
N GLY A 572 1.55 10.02 4.82
CA GLY A 572 1.37 10.36 3.40
C GLY A 572 -0.07 10.72 3.09
N PHE A 573 -1.00 9.84 3.44
CA PHE A 573 -2.45 10.04 3.31
C PHE A 573 -3.08 10.15 4.69
N ASP A 574 -4.18 10.88 4.81
CA ASP A 574 -5.12 10.60 5.87
C ASP A 574 -5.63 9.17 5.75
N TYR A 575 -6.00 8.58 6.85
CA TYR A 575 -6.51 7.21 6.95
C TYR A 575 -7.68 7.17 7.92
N ARG A 576 -8.49 6.14 7.83
CA ARG A 576 -9.57 5.89 8.79
C ARG A 576 -8.98 5.41 10.11
N GLY A 577 -9.61 5.79 11.21
CA GLY A 577 -9.09 5.58 12.56
C GLY A 577 -8.19 6.72 13.04
N GLU A 578 -7.77 6.65 14.27
CA GLU A 578 -6.93 7.63 14.95
C GLU A 578 -7.32 9.10 14.69
N PRO A 579 -8.55 9.51 14.94
CA PRO A 579 -8.99 10.89 14.67
C PRO A 579 -8.35 11.92 15.60
N ASN A 580 -7.41 11.55 16.45
CA ASN A 580 -6.75 12.38 17.45
C ASN A 580 -6.22 13.70 16.88
N PRO A 581 -6.35 14.82 17.63
CA PRO A 581 -6.95 14.97 18.97
C PRO A 581 -8.49 15.04 18.93
N MET A 582 -9.08 14.89 17.74
CA MET A 582 -10.53 14.89 17.55
C MET A 582 -11.15 13.61 18.11
N LYS A 583 -12.47 13.65 18.28
CA LYS A 583 -13.32 12.52 18.66
C LYS A 583 -14.47 12.45 17.66
N PHE A 584 -15.33 11.46 17.81
CA PHE A 584 -16.56 11.42 17.03
C PHE A 584 -17.26 12.81 17.03
N PRO A 585 -17.65 13.35 15.85
CA PRO A 585 -17.90 12.70 14.57
C PRO A 585 -16.69 12.49 13.63
N ALA A 586 -15.49 12.94 13.98
CA ALA A 586 -14.31 12.60 13.17
C ALA A 586 -14.04 11.10 13.25
N THR A 587 -13.88 10.45 12.10
CA THR A 587 -13.69 9.01 11.96
C THR A 587 -12.34 8.64 11.35
N GLY A 588 -11.61 9.65 10.86
CA GLY A 588 -10.29 9.49 10.26
C GLY A 588 -9.27 10.47 10.81
N SER A 589 -8.02 10.14 10.62
CA SER A 589 -6.87 10.97 10.94
C SER A 589 -6.85 12.24 10.07
N GLN A 590 -6.04 13.22 10.51
CA GLN A 590 -5.86 14.49 9.80
C GLN A 590 -4.36 14.83 9.69
N PHE A 591 -3.52 13.81 9.76
CA PHE A 591 -2.07 13.95 9.75
C PHE A 591 -1.46 13.97 8.36
N GLY A 592 -2.14 13.36 7.37
CA GLY A 592 -1.65 13.18 6.02
C GLY A 592 -1.26 14.48 5.31
N ILE A 593 -0.24 14.42 4.46
CA ILE A 593 0.05 15.51 3.51
C ILE A 593 -0.97 15.56 2.38
N LEU A 594 -1.62 14.42 2.10
CA LEU A 594 -2.79 14.27 1.25
C LEU A 594 -3.98 13.88 2.13
N ASP A 595 -5.19 14.24 1.73
CA ASP A 595 -6.39 13.77 2.42
C ASP A 595 -6.66 12.28 2.13
N TYR A 596 -7.75 11.74 2.66
CA TYR A 596 -8.09 10.32 2.54
C TYR A 596 -8.30 9.86 1.08
N CYS A 597 -8.73 10.75 0.18
CA CYS A 597 -8.84 10.49 -1.26
C CYS A 597 -7.55 10.73 -2.05
N GLY A 598 -6.51 11.32 -1.43
CA GLY A 598 -5.27 11.68 -2.09
C GLY A 598 -5.25 13.12 -2.64
N PHE A 599 -6.21 13.96 -2.29
CA PHE A 599 -6.14 15.38 -2.64
C PHE A 599 -5.10 16.11 -1.77
N PRO A 600 -4.24 16.94 -2.37
CA PRO A 600 -3.17 17.59 -1.65
C PRO A 600 -3.69 18.62 -0.64
N LYS A 601 -3.11 18.60 0.55
CA LYS A 601 -3.20 19.70 1.51
C LYS A 601 -2.10 20.72 1.21
N ASP A 602 -2.15 21.89 1.85
CA ASP A 602 -1.17 22.94 1.55
C ASP A 602 0.26 22.51 1.84
N GLU A 603 0.47 21.71 2.86
CA GLU A 603 1.78 21.24 3.31
C GLU A 603 2.45 20.28 2.30
N ALA A 604 1.69 19.60 1.46
CA ALA A 604 2.25 18.86 0.34
C ALA A 604 3.05 19.77 -0.61
N TRP A 605 2.59 21.01 -0.80
CA TRP A 605 3.27 22.02 -1.62
C TRP A 605 4.53 22.56 -0.94
N TYR A 606 4.55 22.62 0.41
CA TYR A 606 5.79 22.90 1.15
C TYR A 606 6.84 21.82 0.84
N LEU A 607 6.47 20.53 0.95
CA LEU A 607 7.38 19.43 0.63
C LEU A 607 7.83 19.49 -0.83
N LYS A 608 6.92 19.69 -1.78
CA LYS A 608 7.26 19.84 -3.19
C LYS A 608 8.30 20.95 -3.41
N SER A 609 8.21 22.06 -2.68
CA SER A 609 9.16 23.17 -2.80
C SER A 609 10.59 22.77 -2.42
N TRP A 610 10.76 21.86 -1.46
CA TRP A 610 12.07 21.47 -0.94
C TRP A 610 12.53 20.07 -1.38
N TRP A 611 11.59 19.25 -1.85
CA TRP A 611 11.87 17.88 -2.26
C TRP A 611 12.05 17.71 -3.76
N THR A 612 11.67 18.70 -4.55
CA THR A 612 11.81 18.68 -6.02
C THR A 612 12.61 19.87 -6.53
N ASN A 613 13.07 19.78 -7.78
CA ASN A 613 13.72 20.90 -8.49
C ASN A 613 12.72 21.68 -9.38
N GLU A 614 11.47 21.22 -9.49
CA GLU A 614 10.44 21.92 -10.25
C GLU A 614 10.11 23.27 -9.59
N PRO A 615 9.90 24.34 -10.36
CA PRO A 615 9.48 25.62 -9.79
C PRO A 615 8.13 25.50 -9.08
N VAL A 616 8.08 25.87 -7.82
CA VAL A 616 6.87 25.84 -6.99
C VAL A 616 6.53 27.23 -6.49
N LEU A 617 5.26 27.56 -6.51
CA LEU A 617 4.71 28.80 -5.94
C LEU A 617 3.26 28.50 -5.50
N HIS A 618 3.05 28.31 -4.21
CA HIS A 618 1.75 28.00 -3.62
C HIS A 618 1.36 29.03 -2.59
N ILE A 619 0.14 29.57 -2.71
CA ILE A 619 -0.41 30.61 -1.85
C ILE A 619 -1.48 29.98 -0.96
N LEU A 620 -1.43 30.27 0.35
CA LEU A 620 -2.45 29.86 1.29
C LEU A 620 -2.72 31.01 2.29
N PRO A 621 -3.96 31.07 2.84
CA PRO A 621 -5.14 30.28 2.52
C PRO A 621 -5.68 30.56 1.10
N HIS A 622 -6.67 29.77 0.64
CA HIS A 622 -7.49 30.19 -0.48
C HIS A 622 -8.21 31.51 -0.14
N TRP A 623 -8.65 32.27 -1.18
CA TRP A 623 -9.21 33.61 -0.95
C TRP A 623 -10.75 33.62 -0.95
N ASN A 624 -11.40 32.50 -0.54
CA ASN A 624 -12.83 32.35 -0.31
C ASN A 624 -13.09 32.31 1.22
N LEU A 625 -12.89 33.43 1.88
CA LEU A 625 -12.98 33.57 3.34
C LEU A 625 -14.24 34.35 3.74
N GLN A 626 -15.39 33.95 3.20
CA GLN A 626 -16.67 34.60 3.47
C GLN A 626 -16.96 34.64 4.99
N GLY A 627 -17.36 35.80 5.49
CA GLY A 627 -17.61 36.05 6.90
C GLY A 627 -16.40 36.57 7.66
N HIS A 628 -15.25 36.73 6.99
CA HIS A 628 -14.02 37.30 7.54
C HIS A 628 -13.62 38.62 6.89
N GLU A 629 -14.58 39.31 6.21
CA GLU A 629 -14.37 40.61 5.62
C GLU A 629 -13.95 41.64 6.70
N GLY A 630 -12.77 42.22 6.51
CA GLY A 630 -12.17 43.16 7.48
C GLY A 630 -11.16 42.52 8.44
N ASP A 631 -11.11 41.19 8.52
CA ASP A 631 -10.13 40.52 9.37
C ASP A 631 -8.72 40.59 8.77
N SER A 632 -7.72 40.63 9.63
CA SER A 632 -6.31 40.50 9.24
C SER A 632 -5.94 39.06 9.02
N ILE A 633 -5.68 38.67 7.78
CA ILE A 633 -5.32 37.31 7.37
C ILE A 633 -3.81 37.21 7.21
N ASP A 634 -3.25 36.12 7.72
CA ASP A 634 -1.86 35.73 7.52
C ASP A 634 -1.76 34.92 6.24
N ILE A 635 -1.13 35.49 5.22
CA ILE A 635 -0.98 34.86 3.90
C ILE A 635 0.41 34.25 3.82
N TRP A 636 0.48 32.95 3.59
CA TRP A 636 1.75 32.25 3.43
C TRP A 636 1.99 31.88 1.97
N VAL A 637 3.28 31.78 1.62
CA VAL A 637 3.70 31.31 0.31
C VAL A 637 4.80 30.26 0.47
N TYR A 638 4.54 29.05 -0.05
CA TYR A 638 5.54 28.00 -0.21
C TYR A 638 6.17 28.09 -1.60
N SER A 639 7.50 28.08 -1.67
CA SER A 639 8.22 28.22 -2.93
C SER A 639 9.68 27.77 -2.81
N ASN A 640 10.27 27.41 -3.94
CA ASN A 640 11.71 27.22 -4.13
C ASN A 640 12.34 28.30 -5.04
N CYS A 641 11.65 29.41 -5.23
CA CYS A 641 12.21 30.63 -5.83
C CYS A 641 13.18 31.32 -4.84
N ASP A 642 14.09 32.14 -5.35
CA ASP A 642 15.01 32.90 -4.49
C ASP A 642 14.28 34.00 -3.74
N GLU A 643 13.28 34.62 -4.39
CA GLU A 643 12.46 35.70 -3.83
C GLU A 643 11.02 35.62 -4.33
N VAL A 644 10.09 36.15 -3.54
CA VAL A 644 8.67 36.26 -3.92
C VAL A 644 8.14 37.67 -3.63
N GLU A 645 7.41 38.22 -4.59
CA GLU A 645 6.64 39.47 -4.48
C GLU A 645 5.16 39.13 -4.34
N LEU A 646 4.46 39.71 -3.38
CA LEU A 646 3.03 39.51 -3.17
C LEU A 646 2.23 40.76 -3.55
N THR A 647 1.07 40.58 -4.14
CA THR A 647 0.08 41.62 -4.44
C THR A 647 -1.30 41.18 -3.95
N VAL A 648 -2.00 42.02 -3.21
CA VAL A 648 -3.35 41.75 -2.71
C VAL A 648 -4.28 42.86 -3.24
N ASN A 649 -5.32 42.45 -3.97
CA ASN A 649 -6.29 43.38 -4.59
C ASN A 649 -5.65 44.54 -5.36
N GLY A 650 -4.59 44.26 -6.13
CA GLY A 650 -3.85 45.25 -6.89
C GLY A 650 -2.82 46.06 -6.11
N LYS A 651 -2.83 46.01 -4.78
CA LYS A 651 -1.83 46.68 -3.92
C LYS A 651 -0.61 45.78 -3.79
N LYS A 652 0.53 46.21 -4.28
CA LYS A 652 1.79 45.55 -4.07
C LYS A 652 2.22 45.61 -2.62
N LEU A 653 2.64 44.48 -2.08
CA LEU A 653 3.36 44.36 -0.82
C LEU A 653 4.87 44.23 -1.12
N ASP A 654 5.66 44.02 -0.09
CA ASP A 654 7.10 43.86 -0.26
C ASP A 654 7.50 42.56 -0.98
N ARG A 655 8.67 42.61 -1.62
CA ARG A 655 9.36 41.44 -2.17
C ARG A 655 10.32 40.93 -1.10
N LYS A 656 10.23 39.63 -0.79
CA LYS A 656 10.99 38.99 0.29
C LYS A 656 11.88 37.89 -0.23
N PRO A 657 13.10 37.70 0.30
CA PRO A 657 13.94 36.53 0.04
C PRO A 657 13.32 35.32 0.71
N MET A 658 13.38 34.17 0.01
CA MET A 658 12.86 32.89 0.49
C MET A 658 13.85 32.25 1.46
N PRO A 659 13.48 32.03 2.74
CA PRO A 659 14.33 31.31 3.67
C PRO A 659 14.40 29.82 3.27
N ARG A 660 15.61 29.26 3.30
CA ARG A 660 15.75 27.81 3.01
C ARG A 660 14.95 26.97 4.00
N ASN A 661 14.24 25.96 3.49
CA ASN A 661 13.37 25.07 4.27
C ASN A 661 12.28 25.78 5.07
N GLY A 662 11.89 26.98 4.66
CA GLY A 662 10.87 27.78 5.33
C GLY A 662 9.78 28.23 4.37
N HIS A 663 8.99 29.21 4.82
CA HIS A 663 7.95 29.87 4.04
C HIS A 663 8.09 31.39 4.14
N LEU A 664 7.35 32.11 3.31
CA LEU A 664 7.17 33.55 3.45
C LEU A 664 5.76 33.86 3.92
N SER A 665 5.63 34.90 4.78
CA SER A 665 4.33 35.36 5.27
C SER A 665 4.14 36.84 5.08
N TRP A 666 2.88 37.25 4.85
CA TRP A 666 2.41 38.63 4.82
C TRP A 666 1.06 38.72 5.51
N LYS A 667 0.79 39.88 6.13
CA LYS A 667 -0.54 40.17 6.68
C LYS A 667 -1.28 41.12 5.75
N ALA A 668 -2.53 40.83 5.47
CA ALA A 668 -3.43 41.69 4.71
C ALA A 668 -4.86 41.60 5.24
N VAL A 669 -5.57 42.72 5.20
CA VAL A 669 -7.00 42.74 5.53
C VAL A 669 -7.77 42.03 4.41
N PHE A 670 -8.56 41.05 4.78
CA PHE A 670 -9.36 40.32 3.81
C PHE A 670 -10.48 41.22 3.23
N GLN A 671 -10.52 41.26 1.94
CA GLN A 671 -11.63 41.68 1.11
C GLN A 671 -11.71 40.75 -0.09
N PRO A 672 -12.93 40.40 -0.57
CA PRO A 672 -13.08 39.63 -1.82
C PRO A 672 -12.25 40.24 -2.96
N GLY A 673 -11.54 39.40 -3.71
CA GLY A 673 -10.63 39.84 -4.76
C GLY A 673 -9.58 38.82 -5.10
N ALA A 674 -8.31 39.21 -5.19
CA ALA A 674 -7.23 38.37 -5.65
C ALA A 674 -5.94 38.57 -4.84
N VAL A 675 -5.26 37.46 -4.56
CA VAL A 675 -3.88 37.42 -4.07
C VAL A 675 -3.01 36.84 -5.16
N LYS A 676 -1.97 37.59 -5.56
CA LYS A 676 -1.04 37.20 -6.61
C LYS A 676 0.36 37.17 -6.05
N ALA A 677 1.04 36.04 -6.21
CA ALA A 677 2.47 35.90 -5.94
C ALA A 677 3.25 35.82 -7.26
N VAL A 678 4.46 36.40 -7.28
CA VAL A 678 5.42 36.31 -8.38
C VAL A 678 6.74 35.81 -7.81
N GLY A 679 7.20 34.67 -8.31
CA GLY A 679 8.48 34.07 -7.93
C GLY A 679 9.62 34.49 -8.88
N TYR A 680 10.77 34.76 -8.29
CA TYR A 680 11.99 35.16 -9.01
C TYR A 680 13.12 34.20 -8.69
N LYS A 681 13.94 33.89 -9.70
CA LYS A 681 15.17 33.12 -9.57
C LYS A 681 16.28 33.82 -10.34
N ASN A 682 17.42 34.04 -9.71
CA ASN A 682 18.53 34.84 -10.27
C ASN A 682 18.05 36.22 -10.78
N GLY A 683 17.16 36.88 -10.03
CA GLY A 683 16.59 38.19 -10.35
C GLY A 683 15.54 38.19 -11.47
N LYS A 684 15.32 37.05 -12.15
CA LYS A 684 14.34 36.91 -13.23
C LYS A 684 13.03 36.31 -12.72
N LYS A 685 11.90 36.86 -13.19
CA LYS A 685 10.58 36.27 -12.95
C LYS A 685 10.50 34.91 -13.64
N ILE A 686 10.16 33.87 -12.89
CA ILE A 686 10.03 32.49 -13.43
C ILE A 686 8.60 31.95 -13.32
N LEU A 687 7.84 32.40 -12.33
CA LEU A 687 6.52 31.85 -12.04
C LEU A 687 5.60 32.93 -11.48
N ALA A 688 4.30 32.80 -11.75
CA ALA A 688 3.26 33.60 -11.10
C ALA A 688 2.05 32.74 -10.80
N ARG A 689 1.48 32.93 -9.63
CA ARG A 689 0.26 32.24 -9.18
C ARG A 689 -0.71 33.29 -8.65
N THR A 690 -2.00 33.06 -8.91
CA THR A 690 -3.08 33.90 -8.36
C THR A 690 -4.11 32.99 -7.73
N VAL A 691 -4.55 33.31 -6.52
CA VAL A 691 -5.75 32.78 -5.87
C VAL A 691 -6.78 33.90 -5.83
N GLU A 692 -8.03 33.59 -6.11
CA GLU A 692 -9.09 34.60 -6.22
C GLU A 692 -10.32 34.15 -5.42
N THR A 693 -11.08 35.12 -4.93
CA THR A 693 -12.44 34.86 -4.46
C THR A 693 -13.28 34.41 -5.67
N THR A 694 -13.82 33.21 -5.61
CA THR A 694 -14.62 32.61 -6.69
C THR A 694 -16.10 32.96 -6.53
N GLY A 695 -16.86 32.82 -7.61
CA GLY A 695 -18.31 32.78 -7.55
C GLY A 695 -18.83 31.44 -6.99
N ALA A 696 -20.14 31.30 -6.93
CA ALA A 696 -20.78 30.02 -6.65
C ALA A 696 -20.39 28.97 -7.69
N PRO A 697 -20.42 27.67 -7.32
CA PRO A 697 -20.26 26.58 -8.29
C PRO A 697 -21.20 26.75 -9.50
N ALA A 698 -20.67 26.59 -10.68
CA ALA A 698 -21.40 26.78 -11.94
C ALA A 698 -21.14 25.65 -12.95
N ARG A 699 -20.17 24.78 -12.67
CA ARG A 699 -19.85 23.64 -13.51
C ARG A 699 -19.08 22.56 -12.72
N ILE A 700 -19.13 21.34 -13.24
CA ILE A 700 -18.36 20.19 -12.79
C ILE A 700 -17.20 19.98 -13.76
N SER A 701 -16.02 19.61 -13.25
CA SER A 701 -14.87 19.14 -14.03
C SER A 701 -14.55 17.71 -13.60
N LEU A 702 -14.35 16.82 -14.57
CA LEU A 702 -13.99 15.42 -14.32
C LEU A 702 -12.60 15.14 -14.87
N THR A 703 -11.79 14.40 -14.09
CA THR A 703 -10.45 13.96 -14.50
C THR A 703 -10.23 12.53 -14.06
N ALA A 704 -10.04 11.62 -15.02
CA ALA A 704 -9.59 10.26 -14.71
C ALA A 704 -8.07 10.23 -14.61
N ASP A 705 -7.53 9.41 -13.72
CA ASP A 705 -6.07 9.18 -13.58
C ASP A 705 -5.48 8.62 -14.88
N ARG A 706 -6.25 7.86 -15.63
CA ARG A 706 -5.91 7.31 -16.95
C ARG A 706 -7.17 7.09 -17.79
N PRO A 707 -7.09 7.31 -19.10
CA PRO A 707 -8.24 7.20 -20.01
C PRO A 707 -8.51 5.74 -20.45
N VAL A 708 -7.58 4.82 -20.20
CA VAL A 708 -7.66 3.40 -20.62
C VAL A 708 -7.39 2.50 -19.43
N ILE A 709 -8.26 1.51 -19.21
CA ILE A 709 -8.11 0.47 -18.18
C ILE A 709 -8.27 -0.92 -18.82
N GLN A 710 -7.77 -1.96 -18.12
CA GLN A 710 -7.88 -3.35 -18.56
C GLN A 710 -9.29 -3.89 -18.29
N ALA A 711 -9.81 -4.66 -19.26
CA ALA A 711 -11.09 -5.34 -19.15
C ALA A 711 -10.91 -6.72 -18.48
N ASP A 712 -10.51 -6.73 -17.21
CA ASP A 712 -10.08 -7.93 -16.47
C ASP A 712 -10.88 -8.18 -15.17
N ASN A 713 -11.97 -7.43 -14.95
CA ASN A 713 -12.81 -7.45 -13.75
C ASN A 713 -12.12 -6.95 -12.45
N ARG A 714 -10.91 -6.39 -12.54
CA ARG A 714 -10.10 -5.95 -11.41
C ARG A 714 -9.59 -4.53 -11.53
N ASP A 715 -9.19 -4.12 -12.73
CA ASP A 715 -8.58 -2.82 -12.96
C ASP A 715 -9.53 -1.67 -12.60
N VAL A 716 -8.99 -0.64 -11.97
CA VAL A 716 -9.75 0.49 -11.39
C VAL A 716 -9.23 1.81 -11.92
N ALA A 717 -10.10 2.64 -12.48
CA ALA A 717 -9.82 4.05 -12.74
C ALA A 717 -10.24 4.93 -11.56
N VAL A 718 -9.40 5.90 -11.21
CA VAL A 718 -9.68 6.92 -10.20
C VAL A 718 -10.16 8.19 -10.89
N CYS A 719 -11.42 8.54 -10.69
CA CYS A 719 -12.04 9.72 -11.30
C CYS A 719 -12.24 10.82 -10.26
N ASN A 720 -11.54 11.93 -10.42
CA ASN A 720 -11.63 13.09 -9.56
C ASN A 720 -12.69 14.07 -10.09
N ILE A 721 -13.51 14.60 -9.20
CA ILE A 721 -14.57 15.57 -9.45
C ILE A 721 -14.17 16.88 -8.80
N GLU A 722 -14.16 17.95 -9.58
CA GLU A 722 -13.85 19.31 -9.11
C GLU A 722 -15.01 20.26 -9.43
N LEU A 723 -15.43 21.04 -8.45
CA LEU A 723 -16.45 22.09 -8.62
C LEU A 723 -15.80 23.42 -8.96
N GLN A 724 -16.27 24.03 -10.05
CA GLN A 724 -15.72 25.25 -10.61
C GLN A 724 -16.80 26.33 -10.76
N ASP A 725 -16.40 27.61 -10.67
CA ASP A 725 -17.26 28.75 -10.95
C ASP A 725 -17.44 29.01 -12.48
N LYS A 726 -18.22 30.05 -12.84
CA LYS A 726 -18.44 30.46 -14.25
C LYS A 726 -17.14 30.80 -14.98
N LYS A 727 -16.06 31.16 -14.28
CA LYS A 727 -14.73 31.47 -14.85
C LYS A 727 -13.80 30.25 -14.88
N LYS A 728 -14.32 29.05 -14.62
CA LYS A 728 -13.54 27.80 -14.55
C LYS A 728 -12.50 27.77 -13.43
N ARG A 729 -12.71 28.52 -12.36
CA ARG A 729 -11.84 28.52 -11.19
C ARG A 729 -12.37 27.52 -10.16
N PHE A 730 -11.48 26.80 -9.53
CA PHE A 730 -11.81 25.89 -8.43
C PHE A 730 -12.51 26.61 -7.28
N VAL A 731 -13.63 26.07 -6.79
CA VAL A 731 -14.40 26.65 -5.68
C VAL A 731 -14.10 25.88 -4.39
N PRO A 732 -13.14 26.30 -3.56
CA PRO A 732 -12.59 25.55 -2.43
C PRO A 732 -13.54 25.47 -1.23
N THR A 733 -14.74 25.97 -1.33
CA THR A 733 -15.77 25.96 -0.26
C THR A 733 -17.06 25.25 -0.70
N ALA A 734 -17.06 24.67 -1.90
CA ALA A 734 -18.26 24.03 -2.44
C ALA A 734 -18.52 22.66 -1.75
N CYS A 735 -19.79 22.42 -1.39
CA CYS A 735 -20.24 21.22 -0.68
C CYS A 735 -21.51 20.65 -1.34
N ASN A 736 -21.59 20.68 -2.67
CA ASN A 736 -22.75 20.22 -3.42
C ASN A 736 -22.97 18.71 -3.29
N ASP A 737 -24.22 18.30 -3.31
CA ASP A 737 -24.58 16.90 -3.50
C ASP A 737 -24.40 16.54 -4.97
N LEU A 738 -23.75 15.41 -5.24
CA LEU A 738 -23.40 14.92 -6.55
C LEU A 738 -24.07 13.57 -6.77
N THR A 739 -24.77 13.42 -7.89
CA THR A 739 -25.27 12.14 -8.37
C THR A 739 -24.37 11.64 -9.49
N ILE A 740 -23.82 10.45 -9.29
CA ILE A 740 -22.91 9.76 -10.18
C ILE A 740 -23.68 8.69 -10.90
N THR A 741 -23.57 8.62 -12.22
CA THR A 741 -24.16 7.56 -13.04
C THR A 741 -23.11 6.99 -13.99
N VAL A 742 -23.08 5.67 -14.12
CA VAL A 742 -22.16 4.97 -15.04
C VAL A 742 -22.90 4.15 -16.06
N SER A 743 -22.35 4.08 -17.26
CA SER A 743 -22.80 3.19 -18.32
C SER A 743 -21.60 2.47 -18.95
N GLY A 744 -21.89 1.37 -19.68
CA GLY A 744 -20.83 0.52 -20.24
C GLY A 744 -20.23 -0.47 -19.23
N PRO A 745 -19.09 -1.11 -19.56
CA PRO A 745 -18.56 -2.25 -18.80
C PRO A 745 -17.74 -1.85 -17.56
N VAL A 746 -18.28 -0.97 -16.72
CA VAL A 746 -17.72 -0.59 -15.41
C VAL A 746 -18.79 -0.62 -14.33
N ARG A 747 -18.36 -0.71 -13.08
CA ARG A 747 -19.19 -0.54 -11.88
C ARG A 747 -18.62 0.52 -10.97
N ILE A 748 -19.45 1.10 -10.11
CA ILE A 748 -19.00 2.01 -9.05
C ILE A 748 -18.46 1.15 -7.90
N LEU A 749 -17.13 1.12 -7.75
CA LEU A 749 -16.47 0.39 -6.67
C LEU A 749 -16.54 1.16 -5.34
N GLY A 750 -16.46 2.49 -5.42
CA GLY A 750 -16.51 3.33 -4.25
C GLY A 750 -16.49 4.81 -4.57
N VAL A 751 -16.78 5.62 -3.55
CA VAL A 751 -16.72 7.08 -3.60
C VAL A 751 -16.08 7.64 -2.33
N GLY A 752 -15.53 8.84 -2.41
CA GLY A 752 -15.00 9.57 -1.27
C GLY A 752 -14.96 11.07 -1.53
N ASN A 753 -14.70 11.85 -0.50
CA ASN A 753 -14.56 13.31 -0.62
C ASN A 753 -13.40 13.91 0.21
N GLY A 754 -12.71 13.08 1.01
CA GLY A 754 -11.59 13.50 1.85
C GLY A 754 -11.99 14.22 3.14
N ASP A 755 -13.26 14.26 3.50
CA ASP A 755 -13.73 14.78 4.79
C ASP A 755 -13.53 13.75 5.90
N PRO A 756 -12.70 14.01 6.94
CA PRO A 756 -12.46 13.07 8.03
C PRO A 756 -13.70 12.84 8.92
N ALA A 757 -14.73 13.67 8.78
CA ALA A 757 -16.00 13.54 9.50
C ALA A 757 -17.13 12.98 8.62
N TYR A 758 -16.86 12.54 7.40
CA TYR A 758 -17.85 11.97 6.50
C TYR A 758 -18.26 10.58 6.96
N GLN A 759 -19.56 10.39 7.22
CA GLN A 759 -20.13 9.16 7.78
C GLN A 759 -21.17 8.49 6.86
N ALA A 760 -21.37 8.99 5.66
CA ALA A 760 -22.19 8.28 4.68
C ALA A 760 -21.47 7.00 4.21
N THR A 761 -22.26 6.07 3.67
CA THR A 761 -21.70 4.89 3.02
C THR A 761 -20.86 5.30 1.81
N GLU A 762 -19.74 4.59 1.60
CA GLU A 762 -18.75 4.94 0.59
C GLU A 762 -18.88 4.09 -0.69
N ARG A 763 -19.81 3.16 -0.74
CA ARG A 763 -20.10 2.36 -1.94
C ARG A 763 -21.56 1.92 -1.96
N PRO A 764 -22.11 1.58 -3.14
CA PRO A 764 -23.44 0.98 -3.25
C PRO A 764 -23.52 -0.35 -2.53
N ALA A 765 -24.64 -0.62 -1.87
CA ALA A 765 -24.93 -1.92 -1.27
C ALA A 765 -25.14 -3.01 -2.34
N ASP A 766 -25.66 -2.63 -3.52
CA ASP A 766 -25.75 -3.45 -4.71
C ASP A 766 -24.53 -3.17 -5.60
N ALA A 767 -23.69 -4.16 -5.81
CA ALA A 767 -22.48 -4.06 -6.63
C ALA A 767 -22.76 -3.70 -8.11
N ASP A 768 -23.97 -3.98 -8.59
CA ASP A 768 -24.40 -3.67 -9.97
C ASP A 768 -25.11 -2.32 -10.09
N ALA A 769 -25.22 -1.55 -8.98
CA ALA A 769 -25.81 -0.24 -8.99
C ALA A 769 -25.08 0.68 -9.98
N ARG A 770 -25.85 1.30 -10.87
CA ARG A 770 -25.35 2.21 -11.90
C ARG A 770 -25.38 3.67 -11.48
N THR A 771 -25.98 3.97 -10.34
CA THR A 771 -26.12 5.33 -9.81
C THR A 771 -25.82 5.33 -8.33
N TYR A 772 -25.07 6.33 -7.88
CA TYR A 772 -24.74 6.56 -6.48
C TYR A 772 -24.63 8.05 -6.16
N GLN A 773 -24.61 8.39 -4.88
CA GLN A 773 -24.50 9.77 -4.43
C GLN A 773 -23.28 9.97 -3.53
N VAL A 774 -22.65 11.13 -3.67
CA VAL A 774 -21.59 11.61 -2.79
C VAL A 774 -21.72 13.13 -2.61
N LYS A 775 -21.38 13.62 -1.44
CA LYS A 775 -21.30 15.06 -1.20
C LYS A 775 -19.87 15.54 -1.46
N ALA A 776 -19.71 16.62 -2.23
CA ALA A 776 -18.40 17.25 -2.36
C ALA A 776 -17.96 17.85 -1.03
N PHE A 777 -16.66 17.76 -0.73
CA PHE A 777 -16.05 18.42 0.43
C PHE A 777 -14.98 19.38 -0.04
N ASN A 778 -15.16 20.66 0.33
CA ASN A 778 -14.27 21.73 -0.10
C ASN A 778 -13.93 21.67 -1.60
N GLY A 779 -14.98 21.51 -2.41
CA GLY A 779 -14.92 21.56 -3.88
C GLY A 779 -14.56 20.26 -4.58
N LEU A 780 -14.24 19.18 -3.85
CA LEU A 780 -13.73 17.93 -4.42
C LEU A 780 -14.54 16.71 -3.99
N ALA A 781 -14.58 15.70 -4.87
CA ALA A 781 -14.99 14.34 -4.59
C ALA A 781 -14.25 13.37 -5.52
N GLN A 782 -14.33 12.08 -5.24
CA GLN A 782 -13.65 11.02 -6.00
C GLN A 782 -14.59 9.84 -6.21
N VAL A 783 -14.46 9.18 -7.36
CA VAL A 783 -15.15 7.96 -7.73
C VAL A 783 -14.14 6.92 -8.20
N LEU A 784 -14.26 5.71 -7.70
CA LEU A 784 -13.51 4.53 -8.14
C LEU A 784 -14.39 3.74 -9.11
N LEU A 785 -13.92 3.55 -10.34
CA LEU A 785 -14.61 2.79 -11.38
C LEU A 785 -13.84 1.52 -11.69
N GLN A 786 -14.45 0.35 -11.43
CA GLN A 786 -13.85 -0.95 -11.68
C GLN A 786 -14.40 -1.54 -12.98
N SER A 787 -13.52 -2.15 -13.78
CA SER A 787 -13.89 -2.91 -14.99
C SER A 787 -14.76 -4.14 -14.63
N THR A 788 -15.65 -4.55 -15.56
CA THR A 788 -16.50 -5.76 -15.41
C THR A 788 -16.04 -6.91 -16.31
N GLY A 789 -14.81 -6.87 -16.83
CA GLY A 789 -14.23 -7.93 -17.66
C GLY A 789 -14.59 -7.86 -19.15
N GLU A 790 -15.42 -6.91 -19.57
CA GLU A 790 -15.78 -6.70 -20.97
C GLU A 790 -15.05 -5.50 -21.56
N ALA A 791 -14.52 -5.64 -22.79
CA ALA A 791 -13.93 -4.53 -23.51
C ALA A 791 -15.00 -3.62 -24.09
N GLY A 792 -14.71 -2.32 -24.17
CA GLY A 792 -15.66 -1.33 -24.70
C GLY A 792 -15.40 0.07 -24.19
N GLU A 793 -16.40 0.94 -24.32
CA GLU A 793 -16.38 2.27 -23.76
C GLU A 793 -17.32 2.36 -22.56
N ALA A 794 -16.88 3.02 -21.52
CA ALA A 794 -17.68 3.35 -20.35
C ALA A 794 -17.78 4.85 -20.18
N THR A 795 -18.94 5.32 -19.75
CA THR A 795 -19.17 6.75 -19.49
C THR A 795 -19.49 6.96 -18.03
N LEU A 796 -18.75 7.85 -17.39
CA LEU A 796 -19.06 8.43 -16.09
C LEU A 796 -19.80 9.75 -16.33
N THR A 797 -20.99 9.88 -15.79
CA THR A 797 -21.79 11.11 -15.80
C THR A 797 -22.02 11.59 -14.38
N VAL A 798 -21.80 12.89 -14.15
CA VAL A 798 -22.01 13.52 -12.84
C VAL A 798 -22.95 14.69 -12.99
N VAL A 799 -23.98 14.74 -12.15
CA VAL A 799 -24.95 15.83 -12.07
C VAL A 799 -25.00 16.38 -10.64
N SER A 800 -25.34 17.66 -10.55
CA SER A 800 -25.63 18.33 -9.28
C SER A 800 -26.74 19.35 -9.53
N GLU A 801 -27.52 19.66 -8.53
CA GLU A 801 -28.60 20.63 -8.63
C GLU A 801 -28.05 21.98 -9.14
N ASN A 802 -28.75 22.55 -10.16
CA ASN A 802 -28.43 23.84 -10.81
C ASN A 802 -27.04 23.87 -11.50
N LEU A 803 -26.39 22.74 -11.75
CA LEU A 803 -25.15 22.67 -12.54
C LEU A 803 -25.38 21.89 -13.84
N PRO A 804 -24.70 22.27 -14.94
CA PRO A 804 -24.72 21.47 -16.16
C PRO A 804 -24.15 20.05 -15.88
N GLU A 805 -24.81 19.05 -16.46
CA GLU A 805 -24.31 17.69 -16.54
C GLU A 805 -22.91 17.65 -17.17
N THR A 806 -22.03 16.81 -16.62
CA THR A 806 -20.69 16.61 -17.18
C THR A 806 -20.38 15.12 -17.24
N SER A 807 -19.80 14.69 -18.35
CA SER A 807 -19.42 13.30 -18.56
C SER A 807 -17.96 13.17 -18.98
N CYS A 808 -17.35 12.04 -18.65
CA CYS A 808 -16.07 11.60 -19.21
C CYS A 808 -16.17 10.14 -19.67
N VAL A 809 -15.36 9.79 -20.69
CA VAL A 809 -15.35 8.47 -21.28
C VAL A 809 -14.05 7.76 -20.92
N LEU A 810 -14.17 6.50 -20.51
CA LEU A 810 -13.08 5.56 -20.31
C LEU A 810 -13.13 4.48 -21.38
N LYS A 811 -11.97 4.03 -21.84
CA LYS A 811 -11.85 2.92 -22.77
C LYS A 811 -11.35 1.69 -22.03
N LEU A 812 -12.06 0.56 -22.21
CA LEU A 812 -11.66 -0.73 -21.67
C LEU A 812 -11.10 -1.62 -22.78
N GLN A 813 -9.92 -2.20 -22.57
CA GLN A 813 -9.27 -3.08 -23.52
C GLN A 813 -8.83 -4.39 -22.86
N LYS A 814 -8.80 -5.49 -23.65
CA LYS A 814 -8.26 -6.80 -23.22
C LYS A 814 -6.76 -6.82 -23.29
#